data_3d4231dfcc26a7e295b026f4fe912a8f
#
_entry.id   3d4231dfcc26a7e295b026f4fe912a8f
#
_cell.length_a   1.000
_cell.length_b   1.000
_cell.length_c   1.000
_cell.angle_alpha   90.00
_cell.angle_beta   90.00
_cell.angle_gamma   90.00
#
_symmetry.space_group_name_H-M   'P 1'
#
loop_
_entity.id
_entity.type
_entity.pdbx_description
1 polymer ?
#
loop_
_entity_poly.entity_id
_entity_poly.type
_entity_poly.pdbx_seq_one_letter_code
_entity_poly.pdbx_strand_id
1 'polypeptide(L)'
;MRQPVLDPRDRAAVMAQLANHARSYTPEWHYEGAEDDPGSALAELFGEMFYQTVDRFNSVPGKLHTEFLGLTGFRMPDPVSASGLLQFIAHDTVEAPVPVPEGTQLFTEDEEGEHIVYETRRRIESTPARLQALFYADPRAEVIQRVDPDRPMPFFRPVEGENLQRHRFTLGQDDALSLAGPCEVEVELRQEGGFTAAETAAHLADPALARWTFPTEQGEETFTAVRAQGNALLLTYEGDRAFAPDEEGHYTISCTGRLGSGQLVLNGVRLRSRPQGWRNVDGAANGDIPLELSEGGYCFGRRPAAYGLCYFRSDQVFRKRGAQVALRLDMAAIVNGPDRLEPQYQFTQRIIDKRDAVAVVPDDVYVSQVAWEYYNGLGWCPLTVSGNRNPFSCKQEGPLEVTFQVPADLSPAEVNAQPGWYIRARVVHVENLYSMTPRWLVPFLKGAVCTWAYDRGLPVQRLSAENNADSLALEDAEAIGELSFPALDGMEDHPRAMYFCFDRSPHAMPLSILFDLAGRVKLEDKVRFEAWTGSRFEAVRTVDLTRNLLHPGVMLLYLPKALPEHAFFGVRGHWLRLSRSSFLDDPGGAPRVNAIHLNIVEALQRERAQEERFSVSAYEAGKAVTLLHRPVLDAQVWVDEVGGLTLSDVEALVRDMPDRVEVEREDRVVTHCWVLWERRDLLALAGPNERCYSLDPYEGRLTFGDGVHGRVPPQGDENLRVRYAFGGGSRGNRPAGSVTQSVGALPRISALTNLTPMSGGTDRLSPEKVDAVG
;
A
#
# COMPACT_ATOMS: atom_id res chain seq x y z
N MET A 1 -10.54 22.86 -57.17
CA MET A 1 -10.97 22.87 -58.62
C MET A 1 -11.54 21.51 -58.97
N ARG A 2 -12.70 21.40 -59.68
CA ARG A 2 -13.10 20.06 -60.15
C ARG A 2 -12.11 19.64 -61.25
N GLN A 3 -11.52 18.47 -61.08
CA GLN A 3 -10.60 17.91 -62.08
C GLN A 3 -11.33 17.75 -63.44
N PRO A 4 -10.70 18.10 -64.53
CA PRO A 4 -11.31 17.93 -65.85
C PRO A 4 -11.45 16.45 -66.15
N VAL A 5 -12.64 16.03 -66.53
CA VAL A 5 -12.91 14.69 -67.03
C VAL A 5 -12.59 14.71 -68.52
N LEU A 6 -11.58 13.95 -68.93
CA LEU A 6 -11.10 13.93 -70.30
C LEU A 6 -12.05 13.17 -71.24
N ASP A 7 -12.62 12.10 -70.74
CA ASP A 7 -13.64 11.31 -71.46
C ASP A 7 -14.82 11.06 -70.50
N PRO A 8 -16.01 11.66 -70.73
CA PRO A 8 -17.15 11.58 -69.82
C PRO A 8 -17.93 10.25 -69.93
N ARG A 9 -17.52 9.31 -70.83
CA ARG A 9 -18.25 8.08 -71.01
C ARG A 9 -18.03 7.13 -69.82
N ASP A 10 -19.11 6.75 -69.21
CA ASP A 10 -19.13 5.67 -68.25
C ASP A 10 -19.20 4.30 -68.93
N ARG A 11 -19.11 3.25 -68.15
CA ARG A 11 -19.17 1.87 -68.67
C ARG A 11 -20.44 1.61 -69.47
N ALA A 12 -21.59 2.08 -68.99
CA ALA A 12 -22.86 1.92 -69.64
C ALA A 12 -22.91 2.67 -71.00
N ALA A 13 -22.35 3.89 -71.10
CA ALA A 13 -22.24 4.64 -72.32
C ALA A 13 -21.32 3.96 -73.36
N VAL A 14 -20.20 3.38 -72.91
CA VAL A 14 -19.29 2.62 -73.78
C VAL A 14 -20.02 1.40 -74.39
N MET A 15 -20.72 0.65 -73.55
CA MET A 15 -21.47 -0.53 -73.98
C MET A 15 -22.63 -0.17 -74.94
N ALA A 16 -23.34 0.89 -74.63
CA ALA A 16 -24.40 1.44 -75.47
C ALA A 16 -23.86 1.92 -76.87
N GLN A 17 -22.68 2.52 -76.86
CA GLN A 17 -22.01 2.94 -78.09
C GLN A 17 -21.58 1.75 -78.89
N LEU A 18 -21.04 0.69 -78.23
CA LEU A 18 -20.68 -0.55 -78.87
C LEU A 18 -21.90 -1.21 -79.55
N ALA A 19 -23.01 -1.31 -78.85
CA ALA A 19 -24.26 -1.83 -79.38
C ALA A 19 -24.78 -1.04 -80.60
N ASN A 20 -24.68 0.29 -80.55
CA ASN A 20 -25.05 1.15 -81.66
C ASN A 20 -24.12 0.94 -82.86
N HIS A 21 -22.82 0.76 -82.68
CA HIS A 21 -21.88 0.47 -83.76
C HIS A 21 -22.15 -0.91 -84.36
N ALA A 22 -22.40 -1.91 -83.54
CA ALA A 22 -22.75 -3.26 -84.00
C ALA A 22 -23.99 -3.21 -84.95
N ARG A 23 -25.03 -2.49 -84.56
CA ARG A 23 -26.24 -2.30 -85.36
C ARG A 23 -25.96 -1.59 -86.68
N SER A 24 -25.00 -0.66 -86.76
CA SER A 24 -24.68 0.11 -87.95
C SER A 24 -23.73 -0.57 -88.85
N TYR A 25 -22.74 -1.34 -88.39
CA TYR A 25 -21.65 -1.93 -89.19
C TYR A 25 -21.78 -3.38 -89.40
N THR A 26 -22.55 -4.11 -88.59
CA THR A 26 -22.81 -5.53 -88.60
C THR A 26 -24.30 -5.83 -88.42
N PRO A 27 -25.21 -5.31 -89.31
CA PRO A 27 -26.65 -5.40 -89.09
C PRO A 27 -27.19 -6.87 -89.09
N GLU A 28 -26.42 -7.79 -89.60
CA GLU A 28 -26.74 -9.23 -89.54
C GLU A 28 -26.51 -9.87 -88.19
N TRP A 29 -25.72 -9.20 -87.31
CA TRP A 29 -25.50 -9.55 -85.89
C TRP A 29 -26.39 -8.74 -84.98
N HIS A 30 -27.45 -9.37 -84.50
CA HIS A 30 -28.40 -8.68 -83.59
C HIS A 30 -27.88 -8.57 -82.19
N TYR A 31 -26.80 -7.79 -81.98
CA TYR A 31 -26.21 -7.57 -80.69
C TYR A 31 -27.07 -6.59 -79.86
N GLU A 32 -27.66 -7.09 -78.73
CA GLU A 32 -28.43 -6.27 -77.75
C GLU A 32 -27.74 -6.17 -76.40
N GLY A 33 -26.56 -6.81 -76.20
CA GLY A 33 -25.72 -6.66 -75.01
C GLY A 33 -25.99 -7.64 -73.91
N ALA A 34 -26.71 -8.76 -74.15
CA ALA A 34 -26.98 -9.78 -73.12
C ALA A 34 -27.16 -11.20 -73.76
N GLU A 35 -26.53 -11.50 -74.92
CA GLU A 35 -26.68 -12.75 -75.64
C GLU A 35 -25.54 -13.71 -75.29
N ASP A 36 -25.90 -15.00 -75.02
CA ASP A 36 -24.96 -16.07 -74.70
C ASP A 36 -24.29 -16.60 -76.02
N ASP A 37 -23.59 -15.74 -76.77
CA ASP A 37 -22.81 -16.12 -77.95
C ASP A 37 -21.35 -15.61 -77.82
N PRO A 38 -20.39 -16.28 -78.51
CA PRO A 38 -18.98 -15.93 -78.45
C PRO A 38 -18.68 -14.51 -78.99
N GLY A 39 -19.48 -13.99 -79.88
CA GLY A 39 -19.34 -12.65 -80.45
C GLY A 39 -19.69 -11.58 -79.38
N SER A 40 -20.80 -11.78 -78.68
CA SER A 40 -21.24 -10.93 -77.58
C SER A 40 -20.24 -10.94 -76.44
N ALA A 41 -19.70 -12.09 -76.08
CA ALA A 41 -18.66 -12.19 -75.04
C ALA A 41 -17.37 -11.40 -75.39
N LEU A 42 -16.95 -11.49 -76.66
CA LEU A 42 -15.78 -10.72 -77.14
C LEU A 42 -16.07 -9.22 -77.18
N ALA A 43 -17.27 -8.80 -77.54
CA ALA A 43 -17.69 -7.42 -77.59
C ALA A 43 -17.73 -6.82 -76.15
N GLU A 44 -18.24 -7.59 -75.17
CA GLU A 44 -18.24 -7.19 -73.76
C GLU A 44 -16.81 -7.10 -73.22
N LEU A 45 -15.96 -8.06 -73.49
CA LEU A 45 -14.55 -8.01 -73.08
C LEU A 45 -13.84 -6.80 -73.71
N PHE A 46 -14.08 -6.52 -75.04
CA PHE A 46 -13.53 -5.31 -75.61
C PHE A 46 -14.06 -4.04 -74.97
N GLY A 47 -15.36 -3.98 -74.69
CA GLY A 47 -15.98 -2.83 -74.00
C GLY A 47 -15.40 -2.59 -72.65
N GLU A 48 -15.15 -3.64 -71.86
CA GLU A 48 -14.52 -3.57 -70.56
C GLU A 48 -13.06 -3.08 -70.63
N MET A 49 -12.27 -3.66 -71.58
CA MET A 49 -10.88 -3.18 -71.78
C MET A 49 -10.82 -1.74 -72.27
N PHE A 50 -11.77 -1.32 -73.11
CA PHE A 50 -11.86 0.07 -73.57
C PHE A 50 -12.25 0.99 -72.39
N TYR A 51 -13.21 0.59 -71.57
CA TYR A 51 -13.58 1.37 -70.38
C TYR A 51 -12.43 1.51 -69.38
N GLN A 52 -11.67 0.47 -69.15
CA GLN A 52 -10.45 0.56 -68.30
C GLN A 52 -9.43 1.53 -68.92
N THR A 53 -9.36 1.67 -70.20
CA THR A 53 -8.51 2.67 -70.87
C THR A 53 -9.05 4.08 -70.66
N VAL A 54 -10.36 4.26 -70.74
CA VAL A 54 -11.03 5.56 -70.44
C VAL A 54 -10.79 5.95 -68.99
N ASP A 55 -10.92 5.01 -68.06
CA ASP A 55 -10.68 5.24 -66.64
C ASP A 55 -9.22 5.65 -66.36
N ARG A 56 -8.26 4.96 -66.97
CA ARG A 56 -6.85 5.37 -66.96
C ARG A 56 -6.62 6.75 -67.52
N PHE A 57 -7.29 7.11 -68.60
CA PHE A 57 -7.20 8.42 -69.20
C PHE A 57 -7.72 9.52 -68.28
N ASN A 58 -8.84 9.27 -67.60
CA ASN A 58 -9.44 10.18 -66.63
C ASN A 58 -8.62 10.34 -65.34
N SER A 59 -7.74 9.39 -65.03
CA SER A 59 -6.81 9.47 -63.90
C SER A 59 -5.59 10.36 -64.17
N VAL A 60 -5.28 10.70 -65.44
CA VAL A 60 -4.09 11.50 -65.80
C VAL A 60 -4.13 12.92 -65.26
N PRO A 61 -5.24 13.69 -65.34
CA PRO A 61 -5.27 15.04 -64.78
C PRO A 61 -4.98 15.10 -63.31
N GLY A 62 -5.49 14.12 -62.54
CA GLY A 62 -5.22 14.02 -61.09
C GLY A 62 -3.75 13.73 -60.79
N LYS A 63 -3.12 12.83 -61.55
CA LYS A 63 -1.69 12.55 -61.39
C LYS A 63 -0.82 13.74 -61.74
N LEU A 64 -1.10 14.42 -62.86
CA LEU A 64 -0.36 15.62 -63.26
C LEU A 64 -0.53 16.75 -62.24
N HIS A 65 -1.71 16.89 -61.68
CA HIS A 65 -1.96 17.92 -60.65
C HIS A 65 -1.16 17.61 -59.34
N THR A 66 -1.13 16.37 -58.92
CA THR A 66 -0.35 15.94 -57.75
C THR A 66 1.16 16.17 -57.94
N GLU A 67 1.68 15.84 -59.16
CA GLU A 67 3.08 16.09 -59.53
C GLU A 67 3.38 17.61 -59.55
N PHE A 68 2.45 18.43 -60.11
CA PHE A 68 2.59 19.87 -60.10
C PHE A 68 2.59 20.46 -58.68
N LEU A 69 1.72 19.95 -57.81
CA LEU A 69 1.73 20.36 -56.37
C LEU A 69 3.06 19.94 -55.68
N GLY A 70 3.59 18.80 -56.02
CA GLY A 70 4.90 18.32 -55.57
C GLY A 70 6.03 19.29 -55.97
N LEU A 71 6.01 19.82 -57.20
CA LEU A 71 6.96 20.82 -57.65
C LEU A 71 6.82 22.19 -56.93
N THR A 72 5.64 22.52 -56.43
CA THR A 72 5.40 23.70 -55.61
C THR A 72 5.72 23.49 -54.12
N GLY A 73 6.20 22.33 -53.71
CA GLY A 73 6.58 22.00 -52.34
C GLY A 73 5.51 21.29 -51.50
N PHE A 74 4.34 21.01 -52.12
CA PHE A 74 3.32 20.22 -51.41
C PHE A 74 3.79 18.77 -51.26
N ARG A 75 3.64 18.26 -50.05
CA ARG A 75 3.93 16.83 -49.73
C ARG A 75 2.67 16.09 -49.34
N MET A 76 2.46 14.94 -49.90
CA MET A 76 1.48 14.02 -49.33
C MET A 76 1.89 13.67 -47.91
N PRO A 77 1.00 13.83 -46.93
CA PRO A 77 1.28 13.38 -45.57
C PRO A 77 1.62 11.89 -45.57
N ASP A 78 2.63 11.53 -44.78
CA ASP A 78 2.94 10.11 -44.54
C ASP A 78 1.74 9.40 -43.85
N PRO A 79 1.62 8.07 -44.02
CA PRO A 79 0.59 7.31 -43.32
C PRO A 79 0.69 7.47 -41.84
N VAL A 80 -0.44 7.76 -41.17
CA VAL A 80 -0.50 7.90 -39.73
C VAL A 80 -1.08 6.65 -39.12
N SER A 81 -0.36 6.10 -38.13
CA SER A 81 -0.81 4.94 -37.37
C SER A 81 -1.86 5.30 -36.33
N ALA A 82 -2.83 4.42 -36.14
CA ALA A 82 -3.70 4.48 -34.98
C ALA A 82 -2.89 4.21 -33.72
N SER A 83 -3.21 4.92 -32.65
CA SER A 83 -2.61 4.72 -31.32
C SER A 83 -3.66 4.64 -30.24
N GLY A 84 -3.32 3.99 -29.13
CA GLY A 84 -4.18 3.87 -27.97
C GLY A 84 -3.43 3.39 -26.75
N LEU A 85 -4.10 3.42 -25.60
CA LEU A 85 -3.53 2.99 -24.33
C LEU A 85 -3.95 1.55 -24.00
N LEU A 86 -2.98 0.71 -23.78
CA LEU A 86 -3.13 -0.70 -23.42
C LEU A 86 -2.81 -0.94 -21.97
N GLN A 87 -3.62 -1.74 -21.30
CA GLN A 87 -3.40 -2.23 -19.97
C GLN A 87 -2.91 -3.69 -19.99
N PHE A 88 -1.89 -3.98 -19.20
CA PHE A 88 -1.40 -5.34 -18.97
C PHE A 88 -1.64 -5.74 -17.52
N ILE A 89 -2.42 -6.78 -17.31
CA ILE A 89 -2.73 -7.28 -15.96
C ILE A 89 -1.86 -8.50 -15.69
N ALA A 90 -0.96 -8.39 -14.71
CA ALA A 90 -0.15 -9.51 -14.26
C ALA A 90 -1.01 -10.59 -13.59
N HIS A 91 -0.55 -11.85 -13.68
CA HIS A 91 -1.24 -12.95 -13.01
C HIS A 91 -1.15 -12.83 -11.48
N ASP A 92 -2.21 -13.19 -10.75
CA ASP A 92 -2.30 -13.04 -9.28
C ASP A 92 -1.21 -13.80 -8.50
N THR A 93 -0.69 -14.88 -9.08
CA THR A 93 0.38 -15.70 -8.50
C THR A 93 1.78 -15.10 -8.65
N VAL A 94 1.91 -13.98 -9.36
CA VAL A 94 3.19 -13.33 -9.59
C VAL A 94 3.47 -12.35 -8.43
N GLU A 95 4.65 -12.45 -7.84
CA GLU A 95 5.07 -11.56 -6.75
C GLU A 95 5.89 -10.36 -7.24
N ALA A 96 6.65 -10.55 -8.32
CA ALA A 96 7.52 -9.52 -8.89
C ALA A 96 6.91 -8.89 -10.15
N PRO A 97 7.23 -7.62 -10.47
CA PRO A 97 6.79 -6.97 -11.69
C PRO A 97 7.19 -7.76 -12.95
N VAL A 98 6.30 -7.80 -13.92
CA VAL A 98 6.48 -8.51 -15.20
C VAL A 98 6.94 -7.53 -16.27
N PRO A 99 8.13 -7.70 -16.85
CA PRO A 99 8.58 -6.82 -17.92
C PRO A 99 7.77 -7.06 -19.20
N VAL A 100 7.29 -5.97 -19.78
CA VAL A 100 6.70 -5.91 -21.12
C VAL A 100 7.67 -5.10 -21.98
N PRO A 101 8.40 -5.73 -22.91
CA PRO A 101 9.38 -5.05 -23.75
C PRO A 101 8.73 -4.02 -24.70
N GLU A 102 9.53 -3.05 -25.13
CA GLU A 102 9.21 -2.23 -26.29
C GLU A 102 9.09 -3.13 -27.53
N GLY A 103 8.14 -2.84 -28.41
CA GLY A 103 7.90 -3.64 -29.61
C GLY A 103 7.15 -4.95 -29.35
N THR A 104 6.55 -5.12 -28.15
CA THR A 104 5.67 -6.25 -27.90
C THR A 104 4.46 -6.16 -28.82
N GLN A 105 4.25 -7.21 -29.65
CA GLN A 105 3.21 -7.26 -30.66
C GLN A 105 1.90 -7.82 -30.11
N LEU A 106 0.83 -7.11 -30.39
CA LEU A 106 -0.53 -7.37 -29.98
C LEU A 106 -1.43 -7.28 -31.20
N PHE A 107 -2.55 -7.96 -31.21
CA PHE A 107 -3.41 -7.91 -32.38
C PHE A 107 -4.90 -7.94 -32.03
N THR A 108 -5.67 -7.52 -32.98
CA THR A 108 -7.11 -7.74 -33.07
C THR A 108 -7.43 -8.21 -34.47
N GLU A 109 -8.56 -8.86 -34.66
CA GLU A 109 -9.04 -9.28 -36.00
C GLU A 109 -10.01 -8.22 -36.53
N ASP A 110 -9.97 -7.99 -37.85
CA ASP A 110 -10.98 -7.17 -38.51
C ASP A 110 -12.21 -8.03 -38.92
N GLU A 111 -13.15 -7.41 -39.63
CA GLU A 111 -14.37 -8.09 -40.09
C GLU A 111 -14.09 -9.21 -41.10
N GLU A 112 -12.92 -9.20 -41.74
CA GLU A 112 -12.48 -10.19 -42.75
C GLU A 112 -11.61 -11.30 -42.12
N GLY A 113 -11.32 -11.19 -40.78
CA GLY A 113 -10.49 -12.13 -40.04
C GLY A 113 -8.98 -11.91 -40.22
N GLU A 114 -8.58 -10.77 -40.79
CA GLU A 114 -7.19 -10.37 -40.92
C GLU A 114 -6.67 -9.74 -39.62
N HIS A 115 -5.43 -10.07 -39.25
CA HIS A 115 -4.80 -9.52 -38.05
C HIS A 115 -4.38 -8.06 -38.25
N ILE A 116 -4.77 -7.21 -37.33
CA ILE A 116 -4.28 -5.83 -37.21
C ILE A 116 -3.35 -5.78 -36.00
N VAL A 117 -2.06 -5.59 -36.31
CA VAL A 117 -0.99 -5.64 -35.29
C VAL A 117 -0.69 -4.27 -34.73
N TYR A 118 -0.47 -4.23 -33.43
CA TYR A 118 -0.04 -3.06 -32.66
C TYR A 118 1.24 -3.39 -31.90
N GLU A 119 2.17 -2.45 -31.81
CA GLU A 119 3.41 -2.59 -31.06
C GLU A 119 3.45 -1.62 -29.88
N THR A 120 3.90 -2.07 -28.71
CA THR A 120 4.15 -1.21 -27.57
C THR A 120 5.28 -0.23 -27.86
N ARG A 121 5.04 1.06 -27.56
CA ARG A 121 5.96 2.15 -27.89
C ARG A 121 7.17 2.24 -26.95
N ARG A 122 7.07 1.66 -25.78
CA ARG A 122 8.12 1.67 -24.75
C ARG A 122 8.05 0.43 -23.88
N ARG A 123 9.17 0.13 -23.23
CA ARG A 123 9.18 -0.88 -22.17
C ARG A 123 8.44 -0.38 -20.94
N ILE A 124 7.65 -1.23 -20.31
CA ILE A 124 7.08 -1.05 -18.98
C ILE A 124 7.30 -2.31 -18.14
N GLU A 125 7.03 -2.19 -16.85
CA GLU A 125 6.92 -3.33 -15.94
C GLU A 125 5.49 -3.36 -15.40
N SER A 126 4.77 -4.47 -15.66
CA SER A 126 3.43 -4.68 -15.13
C SER A 126 3.53 -5.14 -13.68
N THR A 127 3.13 -4.29 -12.74
CA THR A 127 3.07 -4.64 -11.31
C THR A 127 1.84 -5.50 -11.03
N PRO A 128 1.94 -6.55 -10.19
CA PRO A 128 0.79 -7.30 -9.70
C PRO A 128 0.01 -6.56 -8.59
N ALA A 129 0.50 -5.41 -8.11
CA ALA A 129 -0.16 -4.62 -7.09
C ALA A 129 -1.50 -4.06 -7.56
N ARG A 130 -2.47 -4.03 -6.64
CA ARG A 130 -3.80 -3.47 -6.87
C ARG A 130 -4.05 -2.30 -5.94
N LEU A 131 -4.76 -1.30 -6.43
CA LEU A 131 -5.24 -0.20 -5.61
C LEU A 131 -6.36 -0.72 -4.68
N GLN A 132 -6.07 -0.79 -3.38
CA GLN A 132 -6.97 -1.32 -2.35
C GLN A 132 -7.88 -0.24 -1.77
N ALA A 133 -7.34 0.96 -1.59
CA ALA A 133 -8.08 2.09 -1.05
C ALA A 133 -7.50 3.42 -1.53
N LEU A 134 -8.35 4.42 -1.57
CA LEU A 134 -7.99 5.79 -1.90
C LEU A 134 -8.57 6.72 -0.83
N PHE A 135 -7.76 7.67 -0.35
CA PHE A 135 -8.19 8.66 0.64
C PHE A 135 -7.87 10.06 0.17
N TYR A 136 -8.74 10.97 0.50
CA TYR A 136 -8.53 12.41 0.40
C TYR A 136 -8.20 12.96 1.79
N ALA A 137 -7.18 13.80 1.89
CA ALA A 137 -6.84 14.52 3.11
C ALA A 137 -6.67 16.02 2.83
N ASP A 138 -7.36 16.83 3.63
CA ASP A 138 -7.25 18.28 3.63
C ASP A 138 -6.89 18.77 5.04
N PRO A 139 -5.64 19.17 5.27
CA PRO A 139 -5.17 19.63 6.57
C PRO A 139 -5.90 20.86 7.13
N ARG A 140 -6.26 21.78 6.25
CA ARG A 140 -6.93 23.03 6.68
C ARG A 140 -8.39 22.83 7.06
N ALA A 141 -9.06 21.92 6.36
CA ALA A 141 -10.43 21.56 6.64
C ALA A 141 -10.52 20.47 7.72
N GLU A 142 -9.38 19.92 8.16
CA GLU A 142 -9.28 18.78 9.07
C GLU A 142 -10.19 17.62 8.61
N VAL A 143 -10.09 17.27 7.32
CA VAL A 143 -10.92 16.25 6.71
C VAL A 143 -10.05 15.13 6.15
N ILE A 144 -10.34 13.91 6.54
CA ILE A 144 -9.85 12.69 5.91
C ILE A 144 -11.06 11.87 5.49
N GLN A 145 -11.13 11.52 4.21
CA GLN A 145 -12.26 10.77 3.66
C GLN A 145 -11.77 9.63 2.79
N ARG A 146 -12.40 8.47 2.92
CA ARG A 146 -12.23 7.39 1.97
C ARG A 146 -12.99 7.71 0.69
N VAL A 147 -12.34 7.53 -0.44
CA VAL A 147 -12.88 7.77 -1.77
C VAL A 147 -13.00 6.43 -2.48
N ASP A 148 -14.11 6.19 -3.15
CA ASP A 148 -14.33 4.97 -3.93
C ASP A 148 -13.60 5.11 -5.28
N PRO A 149 -12.54 4.31 -5.56
CA PRO A 149 -11.78 4.41 -6.80
C PRO A 149 -12.55 3.91 -8.03
N ASP A 150 -13.66 3.19 -7.83
CA ASP A 150 -14.49 2.61 -8.89
C ASP A 150 -15.61 3.58 -9.34
N ARG A 151 -15.67 4.78 -8.73
CA ARG A 151 -16.66 5.81 -9.08
C ARG A 151 -15.99 7.12 -9.48
N PRO A 152 -16.61 7.89 -10.38
CA PRO A 152 -16.13 9.23 -10.73
C PRO A 152 -16.01 10.13 -9.50
N MET A 153 -14.82 10.62 -9.20
CA MET A 153 -14.49 11.34 -7.99
C MET A 153 -13.78 12.66 -8.25
N PRO A 154 -14.02 13.71 -7.46
CA PRO A 154 -13.20 14.91 -7.52
C PRO A 154 -11.87 14.66 -6.79
N PHE A 155 -10.75 15.09 -7.39
CA PHE A 155 -9.46 15.12 -6.70
C PHE A 155 -9.31 16.44 -5.95
N PHE A 156 -8.69 16.37 -4.77
CA PHE A 156 -8.42 17.53 -3.91
C PHE A 156 -9.69 18.32 -3.48
N ARG A 157 -10.81 17.61 -3.37
CA ARG A 157 -12.04 18.15 -2.78
C ARG A 157 -12.72 17.09 -1.90
N PRO A 158 -13.40 17.54 -0.82
CA PRO A 158 -14.17 16.62 0.01
C PRO A 158 -15.33 16.03 -0.81
N VAL A 159 -15.65 14.78 -0.49
CA VAL A 159 -16.82 14.05 -0.98
C VAL A 159 -17.84 13.93 0.16
N GLU A 160 -19.07 13.55 -0.15
CA GLU A 160 -20.04 13.18 0.90
C GLU A 160 -19.57 11.89 1.56
N GLY A 161 -19.42 11.89 2.88
CA GLY A 161 -18.96 10.73 3.64
C GLY A 161 -18.50 11.08 5.05
N GLU A 162 -18.13 10.05 5.79
CA GLU A 162 -17.61 10.18 7.15
C GLU A 162 -16.20 10.82 7.13
N ASN A 163 -15.96 11.73 8.07
CA ASN A 163 -14.62 12.23 8.34
C ASN A 163 -13.87 11.21 9.20
N LEU A 164 -12.88 10.54 8.62
CA LEU A 164 -12.08 9.49 9.22
C LEU A 164 -10.90 10.00 10.05
N GLN A 165 -10.89 11.28 10.34
CA GLN A 165 -9.85 11.87 11.19
C GLN A 165 -9.75 11.08 12.49
N ARG A 166 -8.56 10.61 12.81
CA ARG A 166 -8.33 9.79 13.98
C ARG A 166 -7.07 10.24 14.71
N HIS A 167 -7.26 10.54 15.98
CA HIS A 167 -6.19 10.76 16.91
C HIS A 167 -6.31 9.74 18.01
N ARG A 168 -5.28 8.95 18.23
CA ARG A 168 -5.22 7.94 19.28
C ARG A 168 -3.84 7.94 19.89
N PHE A 169 -3.77 7.98 21.20
CA PHE A 169 -2.55 7.66 21.93
C PHE A 169 -2.80 6.55 22.93
N THR A 170 -1.77 5.75 23.18
CA THR A 170 -1.81 4.61 24.09
C THR A 170 -0.69 4.72 25.08
N LEU A 171 -1.02 4.49 26.33
CA LEU A 171 -0.12 4.54 27.48
C LEU A 171 -0.01 3.15 28.08
N GLY A 172 1.19 2.60 28.17
CA GLY A 172 1.47 1.27 28.73
C GLY A 172 2.19 1.36 30.06
N GLN A 173 1.70 0.62 31.08
CA GLN A 173 2.35 0.49 32.39
C GLN A 173 1.87 -0.80 33.09
N ASP A 174 2.70 -1.84 33.09
CA ASP A 174 2.30 -3.18 33.48
C ASP A 174 1.93 -3.29 34.98
N ASP A 175 2.66 -2.60 35.85
CA ASP A 175 2.41 -2.68 37.30
C ASP A 175 1.11 -1.93 37.71
N ALA A 176 0.82 -0.78 37.08
CA ALA A 176 -0.38 -0.02 37.38
C ALA A 176 -1.63 -0.56 36.67
N LEU A 177 -1.52 -1.02 35.44
CA LEU A 177 -2.67 -1.33 34.60
C LEU A 177 -3.09 -2.80 34.57
N SER A 178 -2.39 -3.72 35.24
CA SER A 178 -2.88 -5.09 35.43
C SER A 178 -4.07 -5.11 36.40
N LEU A 179 -5.27 -4.78 35.90
CA LEU A 179 -6.47 -4.53 36.71
C LEU A 179 -7.58 -5.53 36.40
N ALA A 180 -8.43 -5.79 37.38
CA ALA A 180 -9.66 -6.54 37.20
C ALA A 180 -10.78 -5.96 38.04
N GLY A 181 -11.97 -5.86 37.51
CA GLY A 181 -13.16 -5.31 38.20
C GLY A 181 -13.06 -3.81 38.51
N PRO A 182 -13.96 -3.30 39.39
CA PRO A 182 -14.10 -1.86 39.64
C PRO A 182 -12.82 -1.20 40.15
N CYS A 183 -12.32 -0.20 39.43
CA CYS A 183 -11.04 0.44 39.71
C CYS A 183 -11.01 1.90 39.25
N GLU A 184 -10.03 2.63 39.75
CA GLU A 184 -9.71 3.98 39.31
C GLU A 184 -8.27 4.04 38.84
N VAL A 185 -8.07 4.66 37.67
CA VAL A 185 -6.76 4.95 37.08
C VAL A 185 -6.60 6.45 37.01
N GLU A 186 -5.55 6.96 37.62
CA GLU A 186 -5.21 8.38 37.58
C GLU A 186 -4.05 8.58 36.60
N VAL A 187 -4.26 9.48 35.64
CA VAL A 187 -3.27 9.90 34.63
C VAL A 187 -2.82 11.31 35.00
N GLU A 188 -1.62 11.44 35.55
CA GLU A 188 -1.01 12.72 35.89
C GLU A 188 -0.30 13.28 34.66
N LEU A 189 -0.68 14.49 34.25
CA LEU A 189 -0.16 15.18 33.10
C LEU A 189 0.83 16.26 33.53
N ARG A 190 1.98 16.29 32.89
CA ARG A 190 2.92 17.41 32.96
C ARG A 190 2.92 18.11 31.61
N GLN A 191 3.09 19.41 31.58
CA GLN A 191 3.03 20.17 30.34
C GLN A 191 4.10 21.26 30.30
N GLU A 192 4.65 21.44 29.08
CA GLU A 192 5.45 22.59 28.68
C GLU A 192 4.88 23.11 27.34
N GLY A 193 4.31 24.34 27.37
CA GLY A 193 3.86 25.07 26.18
C GLY A 193 2.39 24.86 25.76
N GLY A 194 1.77 25.92 25.27
CA GLY A 194 0.43 25.92 24.68
C GLY A 194 -0.71 25.94 25.69
N PHE A 195 -1.32 24.80 25.92
CA PHE A 195 -2.38 24.66 26.93
C PHE A 195 -1.79 24.43 28.34
N THR A 196 -2.48 24.85 29.40
CA THR A 196 -2.11 24.44 30.75
C THR A 196 -2.45 22.95 30.98
N ALA A 197 -1.76 22.26 31.88
CA ALA A 197 -2.04 20.86 32.20
C ALA A 197 -3.51 20.63 32.62
N ALA A 198 -4.11 21.64 33.27
CA ALA A 198 -5.51 21.60 33.67
C ALA A 198 -6.48 21.74 32.47
N GLU A 199 -6.16 22.56 31.49
CA GLU A 199 -6.96 22.70 30.27
C GLU A 199 -6.86 21.40 29.41
N THR A 200 -5.67 20.82 29.33
CA THR A 200 -5.46 19.51 28.68
C THR A 200 -6.26 18.40 29.36
N ALA A 201 -6.23 18.36 30.71
CA ALA A 201 -7.02 17.41 31.49
C ALA A 201 -8.52 17.62 31.26
N ALA A 202 -8.98 18.87 31.20
CA ALA A 202 -10.37 19.19 30.92
C ALA A 202 -10.80 18.75 29.52
N HIS A 203 -9.96 18.96 28.51
CA HIS A 203 -10.21 18.52 27.15
C HIS A 203 -10.30 16.98 27.02
N LEU A 204 -9.35 16.26 27.63
CA LEU A 204 -9.30 14.79 27.61
C LEU A 204 -10.37 14.14 28.52
N ALA A 205 -11.03 14.92 29.42
CA ALA A 205 -12.13 14.45 30.21
C ALA A 205 -13.51 14.68 29.58
N ASP A 206 -13.60 15.51 28.52
CA ASP A 206 -14.86 15.76 27.82
C ASP A 206 -15.24 14.56 26.94
N PRO A 207 -16.35 13.85 27.21
CA PRO A 207 -16.76 12.67 26.46
C PRO A 207 -17.16 12.99 25.01
N ALA A 208 -17.40 14.26 24.67
CA ALA A 208 -17.64 14.69 23.29
C ALA A 208 -16.33 14.81 22.49
N LEU A 209 -15.20 15.01 23.16
CA LEU A 209 -13.90 15.25 22.55
C LEU A 209 -12.94 14.06 22.70
N ALA A 210 -13.05 13.27 23.76
CA ALA A 210 -12.13 12.18 24.03
C ALA A 210 -12.84 10.96 24.62
N ARG A 211 -12.38 9.78 24.22
CA ARG A 211 -12.87 8.48 24.70
C ARG A 211 -11.70 7.63 25.15
N TRP A 212 -11.77 7.17 26.41
CA TRP A 212 -10.77 6.32 27.00
C TRP A 212 -11.20 4.87 27.01
N THR A 213 -10.34 3.98 26.53
CA THR A 213 -10.58 2.55 26.41
C THR A 213 -9.40 1.74 26.94
N PHE A 214 -9.64 0.48 27.23
CA PHE A 214 -8.61 -0.51 27.55
C PHE A 214 -8.96 -1.86 26.93
N PRO A 215 -7.98 -2.70 26.59
CA PRO A 215 -8.22 -4.02 26.03
C PRO A 215 -8.74 -5.00 27.09
N THR A 216 -9.65 -5.89 26.67
CA THR A 216 -10.12 -7.05 27.42
C THR A 216 -10.08 -8.28 26.53
N GLU A 217 -10.21 -9.47 27.08
CA GLU A 217 -10.28 -10.71 26.27
C GLU A 217 -11.41 -10.73 25.25
N GLN A 218 -12.45 -9.88 25.43
CA GLN A 218 -13.62 -9.79 24.56
C GLN A 218 -13.59 -8.58 23.61
N GLY A 219 -12.49 -7.82 23.60
CA GLY A 219 -12.32 -6.59 22.82
C GLY A 219 -12.07 -5.36 23.70
N GLU A 220 -12.14 -4.17 23.09
CA GLU A 220 -11.94 -2.92 23.82
C GLU A 220 -13.16 -2.56 24.68
N GLU A 221 -12.91 -2.16 25.94
CA GLU A 221 -13.90 -1.68 26.89
C GLU A 221 -13.66 -0.20 27.20
N THR A 222 -14.71 0.53 27.54
CA THR A 222 -14.65 1.98 27.85
C THR A 222 -14.72 2.23 29.33
N PHE A 223 -13.95 3.19 29.85
CA PHE A 223 -14.08 3.66 31.22
C PHE A 223 -15.48 4.26 31.45
N THR A 224 -16.08 3.96 32.60
CA THR A 224 -17.45 4.37 32.93
C THR A 224 -17.56 5.89 33.13
N ALA A 225 -16.53 6.51 33.69
CA ALA A 225 -16.46 7.95 33.86
C ALA A 225 -15.01 8.45 33.76
N VAL A 226 -14.85 9.66 33.22
CA VAL A 226 -13.57 10.37 33.15
C VAL A 226 -13.77 11.75 33.76
N ARG A 227 -12.92 12.15 34.69
CA ARG A 227 -13.01 13.45 35.38
C ARG A 227 -11.64 14.11 35.44
N ALA A 228 -11.60 15.39 35.14
CA ALA A 228 -10.40 16.22 35.36
C ALA A 228 -10.31 16.64 36.83
N GLN A 229 -9.12 16.49 37.44
CA GLN A 229 -8.80 16.93 38.80
C GLN A 229 -7.46 17.70 38.76
N GLY A 230 -7.54 19.03 38.58
CA GLY A 230 -6.33 19.82 38.39
C GLY A 230 -5.55 19.43 37.14
N ASN A 231 -4.32 18.95 37.34
CA ASN A 231 -3.45 18.45 36.24
C ASN A 231 -3.53 16.93 36.03
N ALA A 232 -4.54 16.29 36.60
CA ALA A 232 -4.71 14.84 36.46
C ALA A 232 -6.10 14.49 35.93
N LEU A 233 -6.18 13.32 35.28
CA LEU A 233 -7.42 12.67 34.87
C LEU A 233 -7.69 11.50 35.81
N LEU A 234 -8.90 11.39 36.29
CA LEU A 234 -9.40 10.23 37.01
C LEU A 234 -10.32 9.41 36.10
N LEU A 235 -9.84 8.26 35.69
CA LEU A 235 -10.58 7.28 34.86
C LEU A 235 -11.21 6.27 35.83
N THR A 236 -12.53 6.13 35.83
CA THR A 236 -13.27 5.23 36.70
C THR A 236 -13.87 4.10 35.88
N TYR A 237 -13.69 2.88 36.33
CA TYR A 237 -14.32 1.70 35.77
C TYR A 237 -15.13 0.98 36.86
N GLU A 238 -16.42 0.73 36.58
CA GLU A 238 -17.34 0.09 37.55
C GLU A 238 -17.72 -1.35 37.13
N GLY A 239 -17.26 -1.80 35.97
CA GLY A 239 -17.55 -3.16 35.47
C GLY A 239 -16.66 -4.23 36.11
N ASP A 240 -16.96 -5.50 35.81
CA ASP A 240 -16.29 -6.66 36.42
C ASP A 240 -15.19 -7.29 35.53
N ARG A 241 -14.96 -6.72 34.31
CA ARG A 241 -14.00 -7.29 33.37
C ARG A 241 -12.54 -7.01 33.79
N ALA A 242 -11.68 -7.97 33.45
CA ALA A 242 -10.25 -7.81 33.61
C ALA A 242 -9.63 -7.10 32.39
N PHE A 243 -8.62 -6.28 32.63
CA PHE A 243 -7.76 -5.74 31.58
C PHE A 243 -6.96 -6.88 30.99
N ALA A 244 -6.92 -7.00 29.66
CA ALA A 244 -6.09 -7.98 28.95
C ALA A 244 -4.78 -7.34 28.51
N PRO A 245 -3.67 -8.07 28.52
CA PRO A 245 -2.45 -7.61 27.89
C PRO A 245 -2.64 -7.58 26.36
N ASP A 246 -1.85 -6.75 25.69
CA ASP A 246 -1.74 -6.76 24.24
C ASP A 246 -1.03 -8.04 23.71
N GLU A 247 -0.82 -8.15 22.39
CA GLU A 247 -0.16 -9.29 21.77
C GLU A 247 1.28 -9.54 22.27
N GLU A 248 1.93 -8.51 22.81
CA GLU A 248 3.28 -8.54 23.37
C GLU A 248 3.29 -8.81 24.88
N GLY A 249 2.13 -8.89 25.51
CA GLY A 249 1.97 -9.21 26.93
C GLY A 249 1.92 -7.97 27.85
N HIS A 250 1.69 -6.77 27.33
CA HIS A 250 1.72 -5.50 28.07
C HIS A 250 0.33 -4.91 28.29
N TYR A 251 0.15 -4.32 29.47
CA TYR A 251 -1.11 -3.68 29.85
C TYR A 251 -1.13 -2.21 29.44
N THR A 252 -2.17 -1.81 28.71
CA THR A 252 -2.29 -0.49 28.10
C THR A 252 -3.66 0.13 28.33
N ILE A 253 -3.71 1.47 28.27
CA ILE A 253 -4.95 2.25 28.12
C ILE A 253 -4.80 3.15 26.89
N SER A 254 -5.88 3.39 26.19
CA SER A 254 -5.86 4.23 24.99
C SER A 254 -6.87 5.38 25.12
N CYS A 255 -6.49 6.51 24.56
CA CYS A 255 -7.39 7.64 24.36
C CYS A 255 -7.56 7.88 22.87
N THR A 256 -8.80 7.87 22.40
CA THR A 256 -9.16 8.33 21.06
C THR A 256 -9.82 9.68 21.19
N GLY A 257 -9.26 10.70 20.55
CA GLY A 257 -9.71 12.08 20.70
C GLY A 257 -10.06 12.76 19.38
N ARG A 258 -10.71 13.92 19.50
CA ARG A 258 -10.87 14.88 18.41
C ARG A 258 -10.18 16.16 18.82
N LEU A 259 -9.46 16.75 17.87
CA LEU A 259 -8.83 18.04 18.07
C LEU A 259 -9.78 19.10 17.51
N GLY A 260 -10.14 20.08 18.33
CA GLY A 260 -10.99 21.19 17.87
C GLY A 260 -10.20 22.27 17.15
N SER A 261 -8.98 22.53 17.58
CA SER A 261 -8.00 23.41 16.93
C SER A 261 -6.67 23.33 17.68
N GLY A 262 -5.57 23.42 16.93
CA GLY A 262 -4.21 23.42 17.47
C GLY A 262 -3.66 22.02 17.77
N GLN A 263 -2.63 21.95 18.60
CA GLN A 263 -1.90 20.76 18.97
C GLN A 263 -1.99 20.51 20.47
N LEU A 264 -2.28 19.29 20.90
CA LEU A 264 -2.26 18.89 22.28
C LEU A 264 -1.01 18.06 22.55
N VAL A 265 -0.04 18.68 23.23
CA VAL A 265 1.25 18.05 23.56
C VAL A 265 1.24 17.60 25.01
N LEU A 266 1.66 16.36 25.25
CA LEU A 266 1.86 15.81 26.59
C LEU A 266 3.35 15.66 26.87
N ASN A 267 3.72 15.89 28.13
CA ASN A 267 5.07 15.75 28.63
C ASN A 267 5.06 15.03 29.98
N GLY A 268 5.91 14.02 30.15
CA GLY A 268 6.14 13.37 31.43
C GLY A 268 4.90 12.75 32.08
N VAL A 269 4.09 11.99 31.32
CA VAL A 269 2.88 11.34 31.81
C VAL A 269 3.20 10.25 32.83
N ARG A 270 2.45 10.25 33.96
CA ARG A 270 2.54 9.23 35.01
C ARG A 270 1.18 8.60 35.28
N LEU A 271 1.20 7.33 35.65
CA LEU A 271 0.01 6.53 35.91
C LEU A 271 0.03 6.00 37.34
N ARG A 272 -1.11 6.02 38.00
CA ARG A 272 -1.35 5.23 39.21
C ARG A 272 -2.74 4.66 39.21
N SER A 273 -2.93 3.55 39.91
CA SER A 273 -4.22 2.91 40.02
C SER A 273 -4.56 2.53 41.41
N ARG A 274 -5.85 2.45 41.73
CA ARG A 274 -6.40 1.94 43.00
C ARG A 274 -7.69 1.17 42.72
N PRO A 275 -8.01 0.15 43.55
CA PRO A 275 -9.29 -0.52 43.47
C PRO A 275 -10.39 0.34 44.06
N GLN A 276 -11.62 0.17 43.64
CA GLN A 276 -12.77 0.66 44.35
C GLN A 276 -13.15 -0.35 45.44
N GLY A 277 -12.65 -0.08 46.68
CA GLY A 277 -12.90 -0.93 47.85
C GLY A 277 -11.86 -2.03 48.06
N TRP A 278 -12.22 -3.01 48.86
CA TRP A 278 -11.38 -4.17 49.20
C TRP A 278 -11.60 -5.32 48.26
N ARG A 279 -10.52 -6.04 47.93
CA ARG A 279 -10.55 -7.23 47.08
C ARG A 279 -10.28 -8.49 47.90
N ASN A 280 -11.00 -9.57 47.64
CA ASN A 280 -10.65 -10.85 48.23
C ASN A 280 -9.25 -11.27 47.76
N VAL A 281 -8.49 -11.92 48.61
CA VAL A 281 -7.26 -12.60 48.18
C VAL A 281 -7.65 -13.81 47.32
N ASP A 282 -6.83 -14.19 46.34
CA ASP A 282 -7.13 -15.29 45.45
C ASP A 282 -6.99 -16.67 46.11
N GLY A 283 -6.29 -16.73 47.26
CA GLY A 283 -6.14 -17.94 48.06
C GLY A 283 -5.31 -17.73 49.29
N ALA A 284 -5.45 -18.68 50.23
CA ALA A 284 -4.59 -18.80 51.42
C ALA A 284 -4.28 -20.27 51.64
N ALA A 285 -3.17 -20.57 52.29
CA ALA A 285 -2.80 -21.94 52.65
C ALA A 285 -2.04 -22.01 53.99
N ASN A 286 -2.29 -23.05 54.73
CA ASN A 286 -1.52 -23.43 55.93
C ASN A 286 -0.52 -24.54 55.55
N GLY A 287 0.73 -24.14 55.27
CA GLY A 287 1.72 -25.05 54.70
C GLY A 287 1.20 -25.63 53.37
N ASP A 288 1.02 -26.95 53.35
CA ASP A 288 0.53 -27.68 52.15
C ASP A 288 -0.99 -27.82 52.09
N ILE A 289 -1.75 -27.20 53.02
CA ILE A 289 -3.20 -27.31 53.12
C ILE A 289 -3.85 -26.02 52.65
N PRO A 290 -4.56 -26.02 51.52
CA PRO A 290 -5.37 -24.87 51.10
C PRO A 290 -6.44 -24.50 52.14
N LEU A 291 -6.66 -23.21 52.38
CA LEU A 291 -7.70 -22.72 53.27
C LEU A 291 -8.90 -22.25 52.42
N GLU A 292 -10.07 -22.78 52.72
CA GLU A 292 -11.34 -22.33 52.17
C GLU A 292 -11.78 -21.03 52.85
N LEU A 293 -11.51 -19.88 52.24
CA LEU A 293 -11.76 -18.58 52.85
C LEU A 293 -13.24 -18.31 53.15
N SER A 294 -14.18 -19.02 52.53
CA SER A 294 -15.61 -18.95 52.82
C SER A 294 -16.02 -19.64 54.10
N GLU A 295 -15.28 -20.68 54.52
CA GLU A 295 -15.52 -21.44 55.75
C GLU A 295 -14.55 -21.06 56.87
N GLY A 296 -13.45 -20.44 56.48
CA GLY A 296 -12.33 -20.12 57.37
C GLY A 296 -11.41 -21.32 57.62
N GLY A 297 -10.28 -21.08 58.32
CA GLY A 297 -9.33 -22.11 58.57
C GLY A 297 -8.23 -21.77 59.57
N TYR A 298 -7.54 -22.79 60.04
CA TYR A 298 -6.43 -22.65 61.00
C TYR A 298 -5.16 -22.19 60.25
N CYS A 299 -4.65 -21.00 60.59
CA CYS A 299 -3.48 -20.43 59.92
C CYS A 299 -2.21 -21.28 60.02
N PHE A 300 -2.00 -21.98 61.13
CA PHE A 300 -0.82 -22.80 61.40
C PHE A 300 -1.19 -24.19 61.99
N GLY A 301 -2.41 -24.67 61.68
CA GLY A 301 -2.95 -25.89 62.22
C GLY A 301 -3.49 -25.74 63.66
N ARG A 302 -4.00 -26.82 64.23
CA ARG A 302 -4.62 -26.82 65.57
C ARG A 302 -3.62 -26.66 66.73
N ARG A 303 -2.32 -26.85 66.43
CA ARG A 303 -1.21 -26.68 67.38
C ARG A 303 -0.07 -25.96 66.67
N PRO A 304 -0.08 -24.60 66.69
CA PRO A 304 0.98 -23.82 66.09
C PRO A 304 2.37 -24.20 66.61
N ALA A 305 3.32 -24.33 65.70
CA ALA A 305 4.71 -24.66 66.02
C ALA A 305 5.66 -23.70 65.33
N ALA A 306 6.89 -23.61 65.81
CA ALA A 306 7.94 -22.82 65.14
C ALA A 306 8.10 -23.33 63.69
N TYR A 307 8.36 -22.41 62.76
CA TYR A 307 8.44 -22.61 61.33
C TYR A 307 7.11 -22.93 60.59
N GLY A 308 5.97 -22.96 61.31
CA GLY A 308 4.66 -23.02 60.65
C GLY A 308 4.50 -21.89 59.65
N LEU A 309 3.89 -22.16 58.49
CA LEU A 309 3.76 -21.26 57.36
C LEU A 309 2.29 -20.99 57.06
N CYS A 310 1.95 -19.73 56.83
CA CYS A 310 0.65 -19.33 56.29
C CYS A 310 0.88 -18.44 55.08
N TYR A 311 0.39 -18.89 53.93
CA TYR A 311 0.53 -18.23 52.64
C TYR A 311 -0.72 -17.47 52.28
N PHE A 312 -0.52 -16.32 51.63
CA PHE A 312 -1.59 -15.51 51.01
C PHE A 312 -1.22 -15.28 49.55
N ARG A 313 -2.16 -15.49 48.63
CA ARG A 313 -2.01 -15.29 47.19
C ARG A 313 -2.88 -14.13 46.74
N SER A 314 -2.33 -13.24 45.95
CA SER A 314 -3.10 -12.27 45.19
C SER A 314 -2.36 -11.88 43.91
N ASP A 315 -2.81 -12.44 42.78
CA ASP A 315 -2.15 -12.27 41.50
C ASP A 315 -2.29 -10.84 40.94
N GLN A 316 -3.33 -10.14 41.35
CA GLN A 316 -3.54 -8.75 40.99
C GLN A 316 -2.78 -7.79 41.90
N VAL A 317 -2.85 -7.97 43.23
CA VAL A 317 -2.37 -6.97 44.22
C VAL A 317 -0.88 -7.11 44.45
N PHE A 318 -0.38 -8.32 44.67
CA PHE A 318 1.04 -8.52 45.00
C PHE A 318 1.98 -8.38 43.80
N ARG A 319 1.43 -8.32 42.59
CA ARG A 319 2.17 -7.97 41.36
C ARG A 319 2.50 -6.49 41.24
N LYS A 320 1.83 -5.61 42.02
CA LYS A 320 1.92 -4.15 41.88
C LYS A 320 3.17 -3.60 42.58
N ARG A 321 4.31 -3.72 41.89
CA ARG A 321 5.61 -3.28 42.44
C ARG A 321 5.57 -1.79 42.87
N GLY A 322 6.11 -1.54 44.05
CA GLY A 322 6.15 -0.21 44.62
C GLY A 322 4.84 0.31 45.24
N ALA A 323 3.72 -0.38 45.07
CA ALA A 323 2.46 -0.01 45.69
C ALA A 323 2.48 -0.26 47.21
N GLN A 324 1.80 0.57 47.96
CA GLN A 324 1.44 0.32 49.37
C GLN A 324 0.22 -0.60 49.39
N VAL A 325 0.37 -1.77 49.96
CA VAL A 325 -0.68 -2.77 50.11
C VAL A 325 -1.15 -2.79 51.56
N ALA A 326 -2.46 -2.78 51.77
CA ALA A 326 -3.08 -3.11 53.06
C ALA A 326 -3.77 -4.50 52.88
N LEU A 327 -3.30 -5.47 53.67
CA LEU A 327 -3.88 -6.80 53.82
C LEU A 327 -4.67 -6.84 55.13
N ARG A 328 -5.98 -7.01 55.02
CA ARG A 328 -6.88 -7.13 56.17
C ARG A 328 -7.30 -8.56 56.35
N LEU A 329 -6.95 -9.10 57.52
CA LEU A 329 -7.25 -10.47 57.93
C LEU A 329 -8.34 -10.45 58.97
N ASP A 330 -9.46 -11.12 58.75
CA ASP A 330 -10.53 -11.29 59.75
C ASP A 330 -10.19 -12.49 60.61
N MET A 331 -9.70 -12.20 61.84
CA MET A 331 -9.11 -13.19 62.74
C MET A 331 -10.04 -13.52 63.85
N ALA A 332 -10.07 -14.79 64.22
CA ALA A 332 -10.67 -15.31 65.45
C ALA A 332 -9.65 -16.13 66.26
N ALA A 333 -9.85 -16.24 67.52
CA ALA A 333 -9.09 -17.13 68.42
C ALA A 333 -9.93 -18.37 68.75
N ILE A 334 -9.44 -19.55 68.38
CA ILE A 334 -10.04 -20.82 68.82
C ILE A 334 -9.31 -21.27 70.06
N VAL A 335 -10.04 -21.37 71.15
CA VAL A 335 -9.49 -21.78 72.44
C VAL A 335 -9.60 -23.32 72.59
N ASN A 336 -8.46 -24.00 72.70
CA ASN A 336 -8.38 -25.45 72.87
C ASN A 336 -7.74 -25.72 74.24
N GLY A 337 -8.50 -26.11 75.21
CA GLY A 337 -8.06 -26.43 76.55
C GLY A 337 -9.06 -25.99 77.59
N PRO A 338 -8.95 -26.41 78.84
CA PRO A 338 -9.87 -26.03 79.89
C PRO A 338 -9.62 -24.59 80.35
N ASP A 339 -10.67 -23.86 80.66
CA ASP A 339 -10.59 -22.50 81.23
C ASP A 339 -10.05 -22.47 82.68
N ARG A 340 -10.25 -23.57 83.35
CA ARG A 340 -9.71 -23.81 84.72
C ARG A 340 -9.36 -25.27 84.81
N LEU A 341 -8.22 -25.57 85.47
CA LEU A 341 -7.83 -26.92 85.84
C LEU A 341 -8.38 -27.22 87.22
N GLU A 342 -8.90 -28.43 87.38
CA GLU A 342 -9.20 -28.88 88.77
C GLU A 342 -7.93 -28.88 89.63
N PRO A 343 -8.00 -28.45 90.87
CA PRO A 343 -6.83 -28.45 91.73
C PRO A 343 -6.27 -29.82 91.85
N GLN A 344 -4.96 -30.01 91.48
CA GLN A 344 -4.26 -31.27 91.69
C GLN A 344 -3.90 -31.35 93.19
N TYR A 345 -4.56 -32.29 93.84
CA TYR A 345 -4.18 -32.64 95.25
C TYR A 345 -2.96 -33.53 95.22
N GLN A 346 -1.82 -33.09 95.73
CA GLN A 346 -0.70 -33.99 96.04
C GLN A 346 -1.07 -34.75 97.31
N PHE A 347 -1.30 -36.07 97.18
CA PHE A 347 -1.50 -36.92 98.28
C PHE A 347 -0.16 -37.13 98.96
N THR A 348 0.21 -36.32 99.89
CA THR A 348 1.21 -36.55 100.94
C THR A 348 0.48 -36.97 102.23
N GLN A 349 1.06 -37.89 102.95
CA GLN A 349 0.47 -38.53 104.16
C GLN A 349 0.18 -37.48 105.31
N ARG A 350 -0.02 -36.25 104.99
CA ARG A 350 -0.44 -35.15 105.91
C ARG A 350 -1.83 -34.67 105.52
N ILE A 351 -2.69 -34.43 106.49
CA ILE A 351 -4.00 -33.77 106.28
C ILE A 351 -3.73 -32.39 105.76
N ILE A 352 -4.10 -32.11 104.50
CA ILE A 352 -4.00 -30.84 103.89
C ILE A 352 -5.32 -30.07 104.19
N ASP A 353 -5.22 -28.87 104.79
CA ASP A 353 -6.35 -27.98 104.90
C ASP A 353 -6.79 -27.51 103.49
N LYS A 354 -8.03 -27.92 103.10
CA LYS A 354 -8.59 -27.65 101.78
C LYS A 354 -8.73 -26.13 101.46
N ARG A 355 -8.43 -25.28 102.38
CA ARG A 355 -8.52 -23.81 102.23
C ARG A 355 -7.42 -23.19 101.33
N ASP A 356 -6.32 -23.92 101.07
CA ASP A 356 -5.16 -23.40 100.37
C ASP A 356 -4.98 -24.00 99.00
N ALA A 357 -6.04 -24.65 98.46
CA ALA A 357 -6.01 -25.12 97.08
C ALA A 357 -6.07 -24.01 96.06
N VAL A 358 -4.93 -23.62 95.55
CA VAL A 358 -4.85 -22.55 94.55
C VAL A 358 -5.26 -23.18 93.18
N ALA A 359 -6.28 -22.59 92.60
CA ALA A 359 -6.67 -22.95 91.24
C ALA A 359 -5.49 -22.66 90.30
N VAL A 360 -5.03 -23.67 89.61
CA VAL A 360 -4.02 -23.48 88.57
C VAL A 360 -4.66 -22.85 87.35
N VAL A 361 -4.20 -21.71 86.95
CA VAL A 361 -4.61 -21.09 85.67
C VAL A 361 -3.76 -21.69 84.59
N PRO A 362 -4.35 -22.23 83.52
CA PRO A 362 -3.60 -22.74 82.39
C PRO A 362 -2.76 -21.65 81.75
N ASP A 363 -1.59 -21.99 81.31
CA ASP A 363 -0.76 -21.07 80.48
C ASP A 363 -1.30 -20.93 79.08
N ASP A 364 -1.48 -19.72 78.62
CA ASP A 364 -1.87 -19.42 77.26
C ASP A 364 -0.69 -19.71 76.32
N VAL A 365 -0.87 -20.66 75.42
CA VAL A 365 0.06 -20.99 74.35
C VAL A 365 -0.42 -20.34 73.05
N TYR A 366 0.36 -19.38 72.57
CA TYR A 366 -0.02 -18.59 71.39
C TYR A 366 1.19 -18.18 70.56
N VAL A 367 0.95 -17.84 69.29
CA VAL A 367 1.97 -17.35 68.34
C VAL A 367 2.40 -15.92 68.77
N SER A 368 3.57 -15.78 69.39
CA SER A 368 4.06 -14.50 69.93
C SER A 368 4.87 -13.72 68.91
N GLN A 369 5.50 -14.37 67.93
CA GLN A 369 6.27 -13.71 66.86
C GLN A 369 6.11 -14.41 65.53
N VAL A 370 5.95 -13.64 64.45
CA VAL A 370 5.96 -14.06 63.07
C VAL A 370 6.93 -13.22 62.26
N ALA A 371 7.53 -13.82 61.21
CA ALA A 371 8.27 -13.13 60.18
C ALA A 371 7.42 -13.15 58.91
N TRP A 372 7.23 -11.98 58.31
CA TRP A 372 6.63 -11.88 57.01
C TRP A 372 7.70 -12.03 55.91
N GLU A 373 7.40 -12.75 54.87
CA GLU A 373 8.36 -13.08 53.80
C GLU A 373 7.67 -13.00 52.43
N TYR A 374 8.45 -12.64 51.41
CA TYR A 374 8.05 -12.66 50.02
C TYR A 374 9.07 -13.47 49.18
N TYR A 375 8.66 -13.93 48.01
CA TYR A 375 9.54 -14.67 47.10
C TYR A 375 10.16 -13.72 46.07
N ASN A 376 11.49 -13.76 45.91
CA ASN A 376 12.20 -12.86 44.97
C ASN A 376 12.72 -13.59 43.70
N GLY A 377 12.22 -14.79 43.40
CA GLY A 377 12.69 -15.63 42.29
C GLY A 377 13.84 -16.58 42.66
N LEU A 378 14.60 -16.26 43.70
CA LEU A 378 15.70 -17.11 44.22
C LEU A 378 15.36 -17.76 45.55
N GLY A 379 14.55 -17.11 46.37
CA GLY A 379 14.20 -17.57 47.70
C GLY A 379 13.21 -16.66 48.42
N TRP A 380 12.85 -17.07 49.65
CA TRP A 380 11.98 -16.31 50.51
C TRP A 380 12.78 -15.28 51.32
N CYS A 381 12.51 -14.00 51.07
CA CYS A 381 13.16 -12.84 51.71
C CYS A 381 12.27 -12.19 52.73
N PRO A 382 12.86 -11.51 53.77
CA PRO A 382 12.08 -10.76 54.74
C PRO A 382 11.27 -9.62 54.15
N LEU A 383 9.98 -9.57 54.40
CA LEU A 383 9.07 -8.48 54.07
C LEU A 383 8.89 -7.54 55.24
N THR A 384 9.21 -6.27 55.06
CA THR A 384 8.98 -5.23 56.08
C THR A 384 7.51 -4.87 56.11
N VAL A 385 6.87 -5.09 57.24
CA VAL A 385 5.46 -4.80 57.46
C VAL A 385 5.26 -3.74 58.54
N SER A 386 4.17 -3.01 58.44
CA SER A 386 3.68 -2.05 59.43
C SER A 386 2.22 -2.33 59.80
N GLY A 387 1.64 -1.55 60.70
CA GLY A 387 0.31 -1.82 61.26
C GLY A 387 0.36 -2.97 62.29
N ASN A 388 -0.55 -3.92 62.21
CA ASN A 388 -0.52 -5.10 63.09
C ASN A 388 0.49 -6.15 62.58
N ARG A 389 1.72 -6.10 63.10
CA ARG A 389 2.81 -6.99 62.65
C ARG A 389 2.59 -8.45 62.96
N ASN A 390 1.76 -8.78 63.97
CA ASN A 390 1.42 -10.17 64.35
C ASN A 390 -0.09 -10.31 64.60
N PRO A 391 -0.90 -10.42 63.52
CA PRO A 391 -2.35 -10.64 63.63
C PRO A 391 -2.70 -12.05 64.17
N PHE A 392 -1.74 -12.93 64.26
CA PHE A 392 -1.92 -14.31 64.72
C PHE A 392 -1.73 -14.53 66.22
N SER A 393 -1.52 -13.46 66.98
CA SER A 393 -1.29 -13.51 68.43
C SER A 393 -2.50 -13.91 69.26
N CYS A 394 -3.71 -13.92 68.69
CA CYS A 394 -4.99 -14.17 69.37
C CYS A 394 -5.31 -13.16 70.47
N LYS A 395 -4.56 -12.06 70.58
CA LYS A 395 -4.80 -10.99 71.55
C LYS A 395 -5.87 -10.02 71.09
N GLN A 396 -6.13 -9.98 69.79
CA GLN A 396 -7.15 -9.18 69.14
C GLN A 396 -7.89 -10.03 68.15
N GLU A 397 -9.16 -9.86 68.04
CA GLU A 397 -10.04 -10.53 67.06
C GLU A 397 -10.65 -9.50 66.10
N GLY A 398 -11.21 -10.03 64.99
CA GLY A 398 -11.84 -9.22 63.97
C GLY A 398 -10.85 -8.81 62.85
N PRO A 399 -11.19 -7.77 62.09
CA PRO A 399 -10.37 -7.31 60.96
C PRO A 399 -9.07 -6.63 61.46
N LEU A 400 -7.96 -7.32 61.29
CA LEU A 400 -6.60 -6.84 61.61
C LEU A 400 -5.86 -6.50 60.32
N GLU A 401 -5.21 -5.34 60.27
CA GLU A 401 -4.59 -4.83 59.06
C GLU A 401 -3.06 -4.86 59.14
N VAL A 402 -2.46 -5.46 58.12
CA VAL A 402 -1.02 -5.52 57.87
C VAL A 402 -0.73 -4.69 56.64
N THR A 403 0.18 -3.74 56.73
CA THR A 403 0.54 -2.92 55.57
C THR A 403 2.00 -3.11 55.22
N PHE A 404 2.27 -3.11 53.91
CA PHE A 404 3.63 -3.27 53.36
C PHE A 404 3.73 -2.61 52.00
N GLN A 405 4.94 -2.28 51.59
CA GLN A 405 5.23 -1.89 50.22
C GLN A 405 5.63 -3.13 49.41
N VAL A 406 5.05 -3.31 48.24
CA VAL A 406 5.43 -4.43 47.33
C VAL A 406 6.87 -4.22 46.87
N PRO A 407 7.79 -5.18 47.19
CA PRO A 407 9.17 -5.09 46.75
C PRO A 407 9.31 -5.12 45.20
N ALA A 408 10.33 -4.42 44.69
CA ALA A 408 10.59 -4.35 43.24
C ALA A 408 10.99 -5.73 42.62
N ASP A 409 11.59 -6.59 43.43
CA ASP A 409 12.07 -7.91 43.08
C ASP A 409 11.10 -9.04 43.45
N LEU A 410 9.89 -8.73 43.95
CA LEU A 410 8.87 -9.74 44.20
C LEU A 410 8.54 -10.49 42.88
N SER A 411 8.59 -11.79 42.93
CA SER A 411 8.44 -12.69 41.79
C SER A 411 7.36 -13.75 42.06
N PRO A 412 6.73 -14.31 41.01
CA PRO A 412 5.76 -15.38 41.20
C PRO A 412 6.45 -16.63 41.80
N ALA A 413 5.73 -17.35 42.65
CA ALA A 413 6.14 -18.58 43.28
C ALA A 413 5.11 -19.67 43.01
N GLU A 414 5.54 -20.92 43.12
CA GLU A 414 4.64 -22.07 43.10
C GLU A 414 4.46 -22.60 44.53
N VAL A 415 3.21 -22.56 45.00
CA VAL A 415 2.83 -23.07 46.32
C VAL A 415 1.71 -24.09 46.12
N ASN A 416 1.89 -25.32 46.64
CA ASN A 416 0.90 -26.40 46.49
C ASN A 416 0.48 -26.65 45.02
N ALA A 417 1.45 -26.67 44.10
CA ALA A 417 1.27 -26.79 42.64
C ALA A 417 0.39 -25.66 42.01
N GLN A 418 0.23 -24.54 42.69
CA GLN A 418 -0.45 -23.36 42.17
C GLN A 418 0.57 -22.26 41.97
N PRO A 419 0.84 -21.85 40.70
CA PRO A 419 1.65 -20.68 40.43
C PRO A 419 0.88 -19.39 40.79
N GLY A 420 1.59 -18.42 41.29
CA GLY A 420 0.96 -17.12 41.63
C GLY A 420 1.89 -16.19 42.40
N TRP A 421 1.34 -15.05 42.81
CA TRP A 421 2.06 -14.05 43.56
C TRP A 421 1.73 -14.20 45.05
N TYR A 422 2.75 -14.55 45.86
CA TYR A 422 2.59 -14.97 47.23
C TYR A 422 3.40 -14.10 48.19
N ILE A 423 2.80 -13.85 49.37
CA ILE A 423 3.51 -13.50 50.61
C ILE A 423 3.18 -14.57 51.67
N ARG A 424 4.02 -14.72 52.66
CA ARG A 424 3.78 -15.68 53.73
C ARG A 424 4.17 -15.14 55.08
N ALA A 425 3.47 -15.61 56.12
CA ALA A 425 3.84 -15.45 57.51
C ALA A 425 4.45 -16.74 58.01
N ARG A 426 5.65 -16.66 58.55
CA ARG A 426 6.34 -17.79 59.18
C ARG A 426 6.39 -17.59 60.68
N VAL A 427 5.97 -18.60 61.47
CA VAL A 427 6.05 -18.60 62.92
C VAL A 427 7.51 -18.59 63.34
N VAL A 428 7.92 -17.60 64.11
CA VAL A 428 9.26 -17.48 64.71
C VAL A 428 9.26 -18.03 66.12
N HIS A 429 8.27 -17.62 66.94
CA HIS A 429 8.20 -18.02 68.35
C HIS A 429 6.75 -18.26 68.78
N VAL A 430 6.56 -19.33 69.57
CA VAL A 430 5.30 -19.68 70.23
C VAL A 430 5.55 -19.60 71.71
N GLU A 431 4.77 -18.74 72.40
CA GLU A 431 4.85 -18.52 73.82
C GLU A 431 4.31 -19.70 74.59
N ASN A 432 4.96 -20.06 75.71
CA ASN A 432 4.59 -21.19 76.59
C ASN A 432 4.46 -22.56 75.89
N LEU A 433 5.15 -22.79 74.77
CA LEU A 433 5.04 -24.02 73.98
C LEU A 433 5.20 -25.29 74.76
N TYR A 434 6.05 -25.28 75.81
CA TYR A 434 6.38 -26.43 76.65
C TYR A 434 5.65 -26.42 78.02
N SER A 435 4.55 -25.63 78.13
CA SER A 435 3.76 -25.65 79.37
C SER A 435 3.22 -27.04 79.68
N MET A 436 3.22 -27.36 80.98
CA MET A 436 2.61 -28.58 81.49
C MET A 436 1.09 -28.53 81.50
N THR A 437 0.53 -27.34 81.43
CA THR A 437 -0.93 -27.07 81.48
C THR A 437 -1.32 -26.11 80.39
N PRO A 438 -1.16 -26.50 79.09
CA PRO A 438 -1.38 -25.59 77.99
C PRO A 438 -2.86 -25.30 77.72
N ARG A 439 -3.22 -24.05 77.52
CA ARG A 439 -4.45 -23.60 76.90
C ARG A 439 -4.07 -22.94 75.58
N TRP A 440 -4.35 -23.66 74.47
CA TRP A 440 -3.96 -23.21 73.15
C TRP A 440 -4.88 -22.10 72.66
N LEU A 441 -4.33 -20.94 72.32
CA LEU A 441 -4.99 -19.87 71.55
C LEU A 441 -4.56 -20.01 70.11
N VAL A 442 -5.43 -20.58 69.29
CA VAL A 442 -5.13 -20.97 67.92
C VAL A 442 -5.69 -19.92 66.95
N PRO A 443 -4.86 -19.29 66.11
CA PRO A 443 -5.31 -18.32 65.15
C PRO A 443 -6.14 -18.97 64.06
N PHE A 444 -7.36 -18.49 63.87
CA PHE A 444 -8.31 -18.92 62.84
C PHE A 444 -8.64 -17.75 61.95
N LEU A 445 -8.43 -17.93 60.62
CA LEU A 445 -8.73 -16.97 59.60
C LEU A 445 -10.15 -17.17 59.11
N LYS A 446 -11.02 -16.14 59.23
CA LYS A 446 -12.39 -16.13 58.71
C LYS A 446 -12.46 -15.59 57.30
N GLY A 447 -11.56 -14.69 56.92
CA GLY A 447 -11.50 -14.07 55.62
C GLY A 447 -10.26 -13.20 55.44
N ALA A 448 -9.87 -12.95 54.21
CA ALA A 448 -8.74 -12.09 53.89
C ALA A 448 -9.09 -11.23 52.67
N VAL A 449 -8.90 -9.92 52.84
CA VAL A 449 -9.09 -8.93 51.75
C VAL A 449 -7.89 -8.01 51.71
N CYS A 450 -7.60 -7.49 50.53
CA CYS A 450 -6.50 -6.57 50.32
C CYS A 450 -6.89 -5.38 49.46
N THR A 451 -6.12 -4.33 49.56
CA THR A 451 -6.23 -3.12 48.74
C THR A 451 -4.84 -2.55 48.49
N TRP A 452 -4.69 -1.71 47.50
CA TRP A 452 -3.42 -1.05 47.18
C TRP A 452 -3.59 0.41 46.82
N ALA A 453 -2.53 1.17 46.97
CA ALA A 453 -2.42 2.54 46.47
C ALA A 453 -0.95 2.85 46.14
N TYR A 454 -0.73 3.74 45.17
CA TYR A 454 0.59 4.27 44.88
C TYR A 454 0.73 5.67 45.49
N ASP A 455 1.82 5.91 46.20
CA ASP A 455 2.13 7.22 46.75
C ASP A 455 2.47 8.24 45.65
N ARG A 456 3.10 7.76 44.57
CA ARG A 456 3.47 8.56 43.39
C ARG A 456 3.08 7.82 42.11
N GLY A 457 2.71 8.59 41.08
CA GLY A 457 2.48 8.02 39.75
C GLY A 457 3.74 7.33 39.21
N LEU A 458 3.55 6.17 38.59
CA LEU A 458 4.60 5.44 37.89
C LEU A 458 4.83 6.07 36.51
N PRO A 459 6.08 6.12 36.02
CA PRO A 459 6.33 6.57 34.64
C PRO A 459 5.71 5.60 33.67
N VAL A 460 5.23 6.09 32.51
CA VAL A 460 4.76 5.29 31.40
C VAL A 460 5.95 4.51 30.83
N GLN A 461 5.79 3.20 30.64
CA GLN A 461 6.83 2.32 30.09
C GLN A 461 6.80 2.30 28.57
N ARG A 462 5.61 2.47 27.97
CA ARG A 462 5.37 2.45 26.54
C ARG A 462 4.40 3.52 26.14
N LEU A 463 4.66 4.11 25.00
CA LEU A 463 3.83 5.15 24.42
C LEU A 463 3.68 4.91 22.93
N SER A 464 2.46 4.94 22.43
CA SER A 464 2.22 5.14 21.02
C SER A 464 1.24 6.27 20.80
N ALA A 465 1.43 7.04 19.72
CA ALA A 465 0.52 8.08 19.29
C ALA A 465 0.32 7.98 17.77
N GLU A 466 -0.92 7.97 17.34
CA GLU A 466 -1.34 7.97 15.93
C GLU A 466 -2.15 9.25 15.70
N ASN A 467 -1.62 10.14 14.87
CA ASN A 467 -2.27 11.37 14.47
C ASN A 467 -2.45 11.36 12.95
N ASN A 468 -3.57 10.82 12.49
CA ASN A 468 -3.90 10.71 11.06
C ASN A 468 -2.84 9.95 10.25
N ALA A 469 -1.89 10.66 9.65
CA ALA A 469 -0.80 10.10 8.85
C ALA A 469 0.51 9.90 9.62
N ASP A 470 0.60 10.45 10.84
CA ASP A 470 1.80 10.37 11.68
C ASP A 470 1.63 9.34 12.77
N SER A 471 2.68 8.58 13.03
CA SER A 471 2.73 7.63 14.13
C SER A 471 4.04 7.73 14.88
N LEU A 472 3.95 7.64 16.20
CA LEU A 472 5.07 7.60 17.13
C LEU A 472 4.91 6.37 18.02
N ALA A 473 5.96 5.57 18.19
CA ALA A 473 5.99 4.49 19.16
C ALA A 473 7.32 4.51 19.93
N LEU A 474 7.24 4.43 21.26
CA LEU A 474 8.37 4.47 22.16
C LEU A 474 8.20 3.40 23.26
N GLU A 475 9.27 2.70 23.59
CA GLU A 475 9.29 1.61 24.57
C GLU A 475 10.25 1.85 25.75
N ASP A 476 10.96 2.98 25.74
CA ASP A 476 11.92 3.32 26.80
C ASP A 476 11.31 4.29 27.80
N ALA A 477 11.10 3.82 29.04
CA ALA A 477 10.50 4.61 30.12
C ALA A 477 11.31 5.87 30.50
N GLU A 478 12.65 5.85 30.37
CA GLU A 478 13.49 7.00 30.64
C GLU A 478 13.33 8.04 29.53
N ALA A 479 13.37 7.60 28.28
CA ALA A 479 13.15 8.47 27.12
C ALA A 479 11.73 9.08 27.13
N ILE A 480 10.70 8.27 27.44
CA ILE A 480 9.30 8.74 27.53
C ILE A 480 9.12 9.77 28.66
N GLY A 481 9.80 9.58 29.79
CA GLY A 481 9.70 10.46 30.96
C GLY A 481 10.17 11.91 30.73
N GLU A 482 11.02 12.11 29.71
CA GLU A 482 11.60 13.41 29.34
C GLU A 482 11.08 13.97 28.03
N LEU A 483 10.33 13.18 27.26
CA LEU A 483 9.88 13.53 25.91
C LEU A 483 8.55 14.28 25.93
N SER A 484 8.49 15.38 25.19
CA SER A 484 7.22 16.00 24.78
C SER A 484 6.75 15.34 23.49
N PHE A 485 5.50 14.88 23.44
CA PHE A 485 4.93 14.26 22.25
C PHE A 485 3.55 14.82 21.92
N PRO A 486 3.21 14.95 20.64
CA PRO A 486 1.88 15.35 20.21
C PRO A 486 0.90 14.19 20.43
N ALA A 487 0.15 14.25 21.51
CA ALA A 487 -0.89 13.27 21.81
C ALA A 487 -2.07 13.39 20.84
N LEU A 488 -2.46 14.62 20.55
CA LEU A 488 -3.41 14.97 19.50
C LEU A 488 -2.77 16.08 18.66
N ASP A 489 -2.60 15.84 17.36
CA ASP A 489 -1.95 16.77 16.45
C ASP A 489 -2.77 16.95 15.18
N GLY A 490 -2.93 18.20 14.75
CA GLY A 490 -3.52 18.54 13.47
C GLY A 490 -2.59 18.16 12.32
N MET A 491 -3.10 18.24 11.10
CA MET A 491 -2.34 17.98 9.89
C MET A 491 -1.78 19.27 9.27
N GLU A 492 -1.56 20.34 10.06
CA GLU A 492 -1.23 21.66 9.53
C GLU A 492 0.04 21.68 8.66
N ASP A 493 1.00 20.84 8.98
CA ASP A 493 2.26 20.69 8.25
C ASP A 493 2.17 19.73 7.05
N HIS A 494 1.02 19.07 6.85
CA HIS A 494 0.82 18.16 5.74
C HIS A 494 0.28 18.87 4.51
N PRO A 495 0.63 18.41 3.29
CA PRO A 495 0.04 18.93 2.07
C PRO A 495 -1.39 18.40 1.88
N ARG A 496 -2.21 19.16 1.18
CA ARG A 496 -3.48 18.66 0.65
C ARG A 496 -3.19 17.53 -0.36
N ALA A 497 -3.74 16.33 -0.14
CA ALA A 497 -3.29 15.17 -0.89
C ALA A 497 -4.37 14.09 -1.10
N MET A 498 -4.14 13.28 -2.15
CA MET A 498 -4.79 12.00 -2.36
C MET A 498 -3.81 10.89 -1.97
N TYR A 499 -4.22 9.97 -1.09
CA TYR A 499 -3.42 8.85 -0.63
C TYR A 499 -3.89 7.55 -1.28
N PHE A 500 -2.96 6.84 -1.89
CA PHE A 500 -3.17 5.59 -2.62
C PHE A 500 -2.60 4.44 -1.80
N CYS A 501 -3.46 3.52 -1.36
CA CYS A 501 -3.07 2.31 -0.66
C CYS A 501 -3.10 1.12 -1.62
N PHE A 502 -2.01 0.38 -1.69
CA PHE A 502 -1.88 -0.83 -2.49
C PHE A 502 -1.77 -2.07 -1.58
N ASP A 503 -2.33 -3.19 -2.04
CA ASP A 503 -2.31 -4.49 -1.36
C ASP A 503 -0.90 -5.07 -1.21
N ARG A 504 -0.02 -4.70 -2.11
CA ARG A 504 1.42 -5.03 -2.11
C ARG A 504 2.21 -3.88 -2.71
N SER A 505 3.53 -3.88 -2.55
CA SER A 505 4.36 -2.80 -3.08
C SER A 505 4.19 -2.67 -4.59
N PRO A 506 3.76 -1.49 -5.11
CA PRO A 506 3.60 -1.26 -6.55
C PRO A 506 4.94 -1.00 -7.24
N HIS A 507 6.03 -1.59 -6.74
CA HIS A 507 7.35 -1.40 -7.29
C HIS A 507 7.42 -1.85 -8.74
N ALA A 508 7.69 -0.92 -9.64
CA ALA A 508 7.89 -1.12 -11.07
C ALA A 508 8.73 0.02 -11.65
N MET A 509 9.48 -0.24 -12.71
CA MET A 509 10.34 0.76 -13.34
C MET A 509 10.07 0.90 -14.85
N PRO A 510 9.20 1.87 -15.23
CA PRO A 510 8.37 2.75 -14.40
C PRO A 510 7.04 2.10 -13.97
N LEU A 511 6.52 2.51 -12.82
CA LEU A 511 5.10 2.31 -12.51
C LEU A 511 4.28 3.29 -13.35
N SER A 512 3.40 2.79 -14.20
CA SER A 512 2.53 3.61 -15.05
C SER A 512 1.12 3.66 -14.50
N ILE A 513 0.60 4.87 -14.30
CA ILE A 513 -0.75 5.12 -13.77
C ILE A 513 -1.50 5.99 -14.77
N LEU A 514 -2.61 5.49 -15.31
CA LEU A 514 -3.53 6.25 -16.14
C LEU A 514 -4.57 6.94 -15.25
N PHE A 515 -4.73 8.22 -15.45
CA PHE A 515 -5.85 9.01 -14.93
C PHE A 515 -6.82 9.27 -16.06
N ASP A 516 -7.99 8.62 -16.01
CA ASP A 516 -9.10 8.95 -16.90
C ASP A 516 -9.85 10.14 -16.33
N LEU A 517 -9.74 11.29 -16.97
CA LEU A 517 -10.27 12.55 -16.48
C LEU A 517 -11.54 12.98 -17.23
N ALA A 518 -12.56 13.35 -16.46
CA ALA A 518 -13.77 13.97 -16.97
C ALA A 518 -13.60 15.50 -17.06
N GLY A 519 -13.42 16.00 -18.26
CA GLY A 519 -13.28 17.45 -18.50
C GLY A 519 -11.82 17.93 -18.35
N ARG A 520 -11.66 19.26 -18.41
CA ARG A 520 -10.35 19.93 -18.35
C ARG A 520 -10.40 20.99 -17.26
N VAL A 521 -9.68 20.76 -16.18
CA VAL A 521 -9.51 21.70 -15.07
C VAL A 521 -8.03 22.04 -14.93
N LYS A 522 -7.68 23.30 -15.04
CA LYS A 522 -6.30 23.77 -14.84
C LYS A 522 -6.06 24.00 -13.36
N LEU A 523 -5.13 23.25 -12.79
CA LEU A 523 -4.60 23.51 -11.45
C LEU A 523 -3.56 24.64 -11.51
N GLU A 524 -3.55 25.50 -10.50
CA GLU A 524 -2.60 26.62 -10.43
C GLU A 524 -1.21 26.17 -9.98
N ASP A 525 -1.12 25.15 -9.14
CA ASP A 525 0.13 24.56 -8.66
C ASP A 525 0.36 23.17 -9.24
N LYS A 526 1.61 22.70 -9.14
CA LYS A 526 1.98 21.36 -9.61
C LYS A 526 1.66 20.30 -8.58
N VAL A 527 1.04 19.22 -9.04
CA VAL A 527 0.90 18.00 -8.24
C VAL A 527 2.24 17.23 -8.20
N ARG A 528 2.48 16.54 -7.08
CA ARG A 528 3.70 15.74 -6.87
C ARG A 528 3.34 14.38 -6.29
N PHE A 529 3.93 13.34 -6.87
CA PHE A 529 3.90 12.02 -6.24
C PHE A 529 5.01 11.89 -5.20
N GLU A 530 4.64 11.32 -4.07
CA GLU A 530 5.53 10.99 -2.97
C GLU A 530 5.25 9.56 -2.51
N ALA A 531 6.29 8.84 -2.08
CA ALA A 531 6.23 7.48 -1.63
C ALA A 531 6.59 7.38 -0.15
N TRP A 532 5.88 6.55 0.60
CA TRP A 532 6.21 6.25 1.98
C TRP A 532 7.48 5.42 2.07
N THR A 533 8.48 5.87 2.81
CA THR A 533 9.81 5.21 2.92
C THR A 533 9.99 4.44 4.23
N GLY A 534 8.95 4.39 5.08
CA GLY A 534 9.00 3.78 6.41
C GLY A 534 9.07 4.80 7.54
N SER A 535 9.50 6.04 7.26
CA SER A 535 9.59 7.13 8.23
C SER A 535 8.92 8.42 7.77
N ARG A 536 8.90 8.67 6.46
CA ARG A 536 8.31 9.89 5.86
C ARG A 536 7.94 9.66 4.40
N PHE A 537 7.14 10.58 3.86
CA PHE A 537 6.87 10.64 2.43
C PHE A 537 8.01 11.37 1.70
N GLU A 538 8.57 10.74 0.67
CA GLU A 538 9.63 11.31 -0.16
C GLU A 538 9.18 11.45 -1.62
N ALA A 539 9.61 12.55 -2.27
CA ALA A 539 9.23 12.84 -3.64
C ALA A 539 9.72 11.77 -4.62
N VAL A 540 8.85 11.34 -5.52
CA VAL A 540 9.12 10.35 -6.56
C VAL A 540 9.38 11.05 -7.89
N ARG A 541 10.44 10.63 -8.61
CA ARG A 541 10.66 11.08 -9.99
C ARG A 541 9.47 10.67 -10.84
N THR A 542 8.78 11.66 -11.42
CA THR A 542 7.57 11.46 -12.20
C THR A 542 7.70 12.09 -13.58
N VAL A 543 7.29 11.37 -14.63
CA VAL A 543 7.04 11.90 -15.97
C VAL A 543 5.55 12.03 -16.15
N ASP A 544 5.06 13.26 -16.19
CA ASP A 544 3.64 13.58 -16.28
C ASP A 544 3.23 13.85 -17.74
N LEU A 545 2.43 12.95 -18.31
CA LEU A 545 1.84 13.10 -19.64
C LEU A 545 0.40 13.64 -19.57
N THR A 546 -0.15 13.86 -18.35
CA THR A 546 -1.49 14.45 -18.15
C THR A 546 -1.48 15.98 -18.22
N ARG A 547 -0.30 16.59 -18.23
CA ARG A 547 -0.10 18.04 -18.12
C ARG A 547 -0.71 18.60 -16.82
N ASN A 548 -0.33 18.03 -15.71
CA ASN A 548 -0.81 18.41 -14.38
C ASN A 548 -2.31 18.14 -14.17
N LEU A 549 -2.76 16.93 -14.53
CA LEU A 549 -4.17 16.50 -14.50
C LEU A 549 -5.12 17.36 -15.35
N LEU A 550 -4.60 18.03 -16.39
CA LEU A 550 -5.41 18.82 -17.32
C LEU A 550 -6.08 17.96 -18.40
N HIS A 551 -5.42 16.84 -18.80
CA HIS A 551 -5.90 15.93 -19.83
C HIS A 551 -5.83 14.48 -19.33
N PRO A 552 -6.74 13.61 -19.78
CA PRO A 552 -6.57 12.17 -19.58
C PRO A 552 -5.19 11.74 -20.08
N GLY A 553 -4.51 10.94 -19.29
CA GLY A 553 -3.14 10.52 -19.65
C GLY A 553 -2.44 9.74 -18.56
N VAL A 554 -1.21 9.37 -18.83
CA VAL A 554 -0.40 8.51 -17.99
C VAL A 554 0.62 9.32 -17.20
N MET A 555 0.79 9.00 -15.93
CA MET A 555 1.95 9.41 -15.13
C MET A 555 2.87 8.21 -14.92
N LEU A 556 4.16 8.38 -15.19
CA LEU A 556 5.20 7.36 -15.02
C LEU A 556 6.01 7.68 -13.77
N LEU A 557 5.96 6.80 -12.78
CA LEU A 557 6.65 6.93 -11.51
C LEU A 557 7.84 5.99 -11.47
N TYR A 558 9.00 6.49 -11.06
CA TYR A 558 10.24 5.71 -10.91
C TYR A 558 10.50 5.45 -9.43
N LEU A 559 10.07 4.29 -8.95
CA LEU A 559 10.23 3.87 -7.56
C LEU A 559 11.56 3.11 -7.42
N PRO A 560 12.57 3.66 -6.71
CA PRO A 560 13.89 3.02 -6.63
C PRO A 560 13.93 1.76 -5.78
N LYS A 561 12.95 1.60 -4.90
CA LYS A 561 12.83 0.48 -3.95
C LYS A 561 11.38 0.02 -3.83
N ALA A 562 11.20 -1.21 -3.36
CA ALA A 562 9.91 -1.66 -2.86
C ALA A 562 9.49 -0.78 -1.67
N LEU A 563 8.21 -0.42 -1.62
CA LEU A 563 7.66 0.39 -0.53
C LEU A 563 7.44 -0.50 0.69
N PRO A 564 7.76 -0.04 1.92
CA PRO A 564 7.43 -0.75 3.13
C PRO A 564 5.92 -0.73 3.38
N GLU A 565 5.44 -1.75 4.08
CA GLU A 565 4.06 -1.80 4.55
C GLU A 565 3.88 -0.85 5.73
N HIS A 566 2.76 -0.13 5.77
CA HIS A 566 2.38 0.75 6.86
C HIS A 566 0.86 0.86 6.99
N ALA A 567 0.38 1.19 8.19
CA ALA A 567 -1.04 1.43 8.43
C ALA A 567 -1.31 2.93 8.49
N PHE A 568 -2.08 3.46 7.54
CA PHE A 568 -2.66 4.81 7.60
C PHE A 568 -4.18 4.72 7.52
N PHE A 569 -4.86 5.59 8.23
CA PHE A 569 -6.33 5.72 8.20
C PHE A 569 -7.07 4.40 8.46
N GLY A 570 -6.47 3.52 9.28
CA GLY A 570 -7.01 2.20 9.63
C GLY A 570 -6.85 1.12 8.54
N VAL A 571 -6.12 1.39 7.46
CA VAL A 571 -5.83 0.42 6.40
C VAL A 571 -4.32 0.14 6.34
N ARG A 572 -3.97 -1.14 6.37
CA ARG A 572 -2.58 -1.61 6.22
C ARG A 572 -2.28 -1.88 4.75
N GLY A 573 -1.15 -1.38 4.26
CA GLY A 573 -0.72 -1.56 2.87
C GLY A 573 0.50 -0.72 2.50
N HIS A 574 0.73 -0.53 1.21
CA HIS A 574 1.85 0.21 0.65
C HIS A 574 1.37 1.54 0.06
N TRP A 575 2.01 2.65 0.44
CA TRP A 575 1.43 3.96 0.27
C TRP A 575 2.19 4.86 -0.68
N LEU A 576 1.44 5.46 -1.60
CA LEU A 576 1.82 6.63 -2.37
C LEU A 576 0.87 7.77 -2.02
N ARG A 577 1.33 9.02 -2.14
CA ARG A 577 0.42 10.16 -2.10
C ARG A 577 0.68 11.09 -3.27
N LEU A 578 -0.39 11.65 -3.80
CA LEU A 578 -0.36 12.73 -4.78
C LEU A 578 -0.72 14.02 -4.06
N SER A 579 0.28 14.86 -3.84
CA SER A 579 0.16 16.08 -3.05
C SER A 579 0.17 17.33 -3.91
N ARG A 580 -0.38 18.41 -3.35
CA ARG A 580 -0.29 19.76 -3.89
C ARG A 580 0.02 20.75 -2.77
N SER A 581 0.69 21.85 -3.14
CA SER A 581 1.09 22.88 -2.17
C SER A 581 0.00 23.93 -1.91
N SER A 582 -0.93 24.11 -2.84
CA SER A 582 -2.02 25.08 -2.71
C SER A 582 -3.20 24.51 -1.94
N PHE A 583 -3.68 25.27 -0.97
CA PHE A 583 -4.93 25.01 -0.25
C PHE A 583 -6.11 25.80 -0.82
N LEU A 584 -5.86 26.67 -1.79
CA LEU A 584 -6.91 27.43 -2.45
C LEU A 584 -7.65 26.55 -3.45
N ASP A 585 -8.93 26.77 -3.58
CA ASP A 585 -9.72 26.14 -4.63
C ASP A 585 -9.42 26.80 -5.97
N ASP A 586 -9.21 25.98 -6.99
CA ASP A 586 -8.97 26.49 -8.33
C ASP A 586 -10.25 27.10 -8.93
N PRO A 587 -10.15 28.20 -9.68
CA PRO A 587 -11.33 28.88 -10.27
C PRO A 587 -12.15 27.95 -11.18
N GLY A 588 -11.50 26.97 -11.81
CA GLY A 588 -12.15 25.98 -12.68
C GLY A 588 -12.76 24.79 -11.94
N GLY A 589 -12.66 24.74 -10.62
CA GLY A 589 -13.10 23.61 -9.80
C GLY A 589 -12.03 22.54 -9.60
N ALA A 590 -12.43 21.31 -9.30
CA ALA A 590 -11.53 20.17 -9.05
C ALA A 590 -11.46 19.24 -10.27
N PRO A 591 -10.29 18.66 -10.60
CA PRO A 591 -10.20 17.59 -11.58
C PRO A 591 -11.11 16.42 -11.17
N ARG A 592 -11.94 15.95 -12.08
CA ARG A 592 -12.75 14.74 -11.86
C ARG A 592 -12.07 13.56 -12.53
N VAL A 593 -11.79 12.55 -11.74
CA VAL A 593 -11.21 11.29 -12.20
C VAL A 593 -12.33 10.27 -12.30
N ASN A 594 -12.53 9.69 -13.49
CA ASN A 594 -13.51 8.63 -13.73
C ASN A 594 -12.98 7.29 -13.27
N ALA A 595 -11.69 7.02 -13.55
CA ALA A 595 -11.03 5.77 -13.20
C ALA A 595 -9.51 5.95 -13.12
N ILE A 596 -8.88 5.07 -12.37
CA ILE A 596 -7.42 4.97 -12.21
C ILE A 596 -7.01 3.57 -12.63
N HIS A 597 -6.11 3.46 -13.61
CA HIS A 597 -5.62 2.18 -14.08
C HIS A 597 -4.11 2.11 -13.98
N LEU A 598 -3.60 0.93 -13.61
CA LEU A 598 -2.17 0.64 -13.53
C LEU A 598 -1.70 -0.13 -14.78
N ASN A 599 -0.38 -0.17 -15.00
CA ASN A 599 0.26 -1.00 -16.01
C ASN A 599 -0.10 -0.61 -17.45
N ILE A 600 -0.03 0.68 -17.72
CA ILE A 600 -0.46 1.26 -18.99
C ILE A 600 0.73 1.56 -19.90
N VAL A 601 0.59 1.23 -21.17
CA VAL A 601 1.54 1.61 -22.21
C VAL A 601 0.80 2.04 -23.48
N GLU A 602 1.36 3.01 -24.18
CA GLU A 602 0.89 3.40 -25.49
C GLU A 602 1.34 2.37 -26.52
N ALA A 603 0.44 1.96 -27.42
CA ALA A 603 0.75 1.14 -28.57
C ALA A 603 0.33 1.84 -29.86
N LEU A 604 1.08 1.56 -30.91
CA LEU A 604 0.88 2.07 -32.27
C LEU A 604 0.54 0.91 -33.17
N GLN A 605 -0.37 1.14 -34.11
CA GLN A 605 -0.62 0.19 -35.19
C GLN A 605 0.62 0.15 -36.10
N ARG A 606 1.41 -0.88 -35.91
CA ARG A 606 2.70 -1.05 -36.56
C ARG A 606 3.08 -2.51 -36.56
N GLU A 607 3.62 -2.96 -37.66
CA GLU A 607 4.21 -4.28 -37.81
C GLU A 607 5.57 -4.16 -38.49
N ARG A 608 6.56 -4.89 -38.02
CA ARG A 608 7.89 -4.92 -38.63
C ARG A 608 7.93 -6.03 -39.66
N ALA A 609 8.22 -5.67 -40.91
CA ALA A 609 8.45 -6.65 -41.95
C ALA A 609 9.75 -7.43 -41.69
N GLN A 610 9.79 -8.66 -42.21
CA GLN A 610 11.06 -9.36 -42.37
C GLN A 610 11.97 -8.55 -43.29
N GLU A 611 13.29 -8.62 -43.09
CA GLU A 611 14.26 -7.95 -43.95
C GLU A 611 14.07 -8.36 -45.38
N GLU A 612 13.76 -7.41 -46.27
CA GLU A 612 13.68 -7.66 -47.70
C GLU A 612 15.01 -7.34 -48.38
N ARG A 613 15.41 -8.19 -49.32
CA ARG A 613 16.65 -8.03 -50.10
C ARG A 613 16.35 -7.92 -51.58
N PHE A 614 17.05 -7.04 -52.27
CA PHE A 614 16.92 -6.79 -53.67
C PHE A 614 18.30 -6.77 -54.34
N SER A 615 18.36 -7.21 -55.58
CA SER A 615 19.56 -7.21 -56.39
C SER A 615 19.57 -6.04 -57.38
N VAL A 616 20.74 -5.48 -57.62
CA VAL A 616 20.99 -4.48 -58.65
C VAL A 616 21.79 -5.16 -59.76
N SER A 617 21.11 -5.64 -60.76
CA SER A 617 21.70 -6.48 -61.84
C SER A 617 22.56 -5.69 -62.82
N ALA A 618 22.30 -4.39 -62.99
CA ALA A 618 23.04 -3.51 -63.89
C ALA A 618 23.02 -2.09 -63.36
N TYR A 619 23.83 -1.22 -63.93
CA TYR A 619 23.74 0.24 -63.67
C TYR A 619 22.41 0.74 -64.21
N GLU A 620 21.49 1.04 -63.30
CA GLU A 620 20.14 1.57 -63.62
C GLU A 620 19.96 2.94 -62.96
N ALA A 621 20.00 4.01 -63.75
CA ALA A 621 19.67 5.34 -63.29
C ALA A 621 18.20 5.41 -62.83
N GLY A 622 17.97 5.88 -61.64
CA GLY A 622 16.62 5.92 -61.04
C GLY A 622 16.06 4.55 -60.70
N LYS A 623 16.91 3.58 -60.32
CA LYS A 623 16.46 2.24 -59.89
C LYS A 623 15.32 2.37 -58.90
N ALA A 624 14.26 1.62 -59.12
CA ALA A 624 13.13 1.54 -58.21
C ALA A 624 12.88 0.09 -57.79
N VAL A 625 12.57 -0.10 -56.53
CA VAL A 625 12.10 -1.36 -55.93
C VAL A 625 10.81 -1.16 -55.19
N THR A 626 9.96 -2.15 -55.11
CA THR A 626 8.67 -2.08 -54.41
C THR A 626 8.66 -3.08 -53.27
N LEU A 627 8.38 -2.60 -52.09
CA LEU A 627 8.26 -3.38 -50.85
C LEU A 627 6.96 -4.17 -50.84
N LEU A 628 6.99 -5.35 -50.24
CA LEU A 628 5.87 -6.27 -50.20
C LEU A 628 4.70 -5.72 -49.38
N HIS A 629 5.00 -5.17 -48.19
CA HIS A 629 3.98 -4.69 -47.26
C HIS A 629 3.86 -3.17 -47.30
N ARG A 630 2.64 -2.68 -47.25
CA ARG A 630 2.29 -1.25 -47.35
C ARG A 630 0.98 -0.93 -46.59
N PRO A 631 0.76 0.31 -46.16
CA PRO A 631 1.65 1.48 -46.25
C PRO A 631 2.90 1.34 -45.39
N VAL A 632 4.00 1.96 -45.81
CA VAL A 632 5.29 1.95 -45.08
C VAL A 632 5.33 3.14 -44.13
N LEU A 633 5.62 2.87 -42.88
CA LEU A 633 5.71 3.92 -41.82
C LEU A 633 7.12 4.48 -41.71
N ASP A 634 8.10 3.60 -41.65
CA ASP A 634 9.51 3.96 -41.69
C ASP A 634 10.29 2.86 -42.47
N ALA A 635 11.43 3.25 -43.01
CA ALA A 635 12.32 2.30 -43.71
C ALA A 635 13.77 2.70 -43.49
N GLN A 636 14.61 1.68 -43.30
CA GLN A 636 16.05 1.76 -43.30
C GLN A 636 16.59 1.01 -44.49
N VAL A 637 17.22 1.71 -45.41
CA VAL A 637 17.77 1.13 -46.63
C VAL A 637 19.28 1.04 -46.49
N TRP A 638 19.77 -0.17 -46.45
CA TRP A 638 21.19 -0.49 -46.37
C TRP A 638 21.66 -0.98 -47.76
N VAL A 639 22.71 -0.37 -48.24
CA VAL A 639 23.31 -0.68 -49.53
C VAL A 639 24.70 -1.28 -49.35
N ASP A 640 24.95 -2.45 -49.90
CA ASP A 640 26.29 -3.02 -49.87
C ASP A 640 27.16 -2.38 -50.96
N GLU A 641 28.15 -1.64 -50.50
CA GLU A 641 29.07 -0.89 -51.36
C GLU A 641 30.44 -1.58 -51.48
N VAL A 642 30.61 -2.81 -50.96
CA VAL A 642 31.91 -3.51 -50.90
C VAL A 642 32.62 -3.57 -52.25
N GLY A 643 31.89 -3.78 -53.37
CA GLY A 643 32.46 -3.94 -54.70
C GLY A 643 33.14 -2.70 -55.28
N GLY A 644 32.95 -1.52 -54.68
CA GLY A 644 33.54 -0.25 -55.10
C GLY A 644 34.48 0.40 -54.12
N LEU A 645 34.79 -0.26 -52.99
CA LEU A 645 35.55 0.29 -51.88
C LEU A 645 36.88 -0.47 -51.70
N THR A 646 37.91 0.27 -51.34
CA THR A 646 39.17 -0.30 -50.80
C THR A 646 39.06 -0.52 -49.30
N LEU A 647 39.93 -1.31 -48.70
CA LEU A 647 39.95 -1.52 -47.25
C LEU A 647 40.10 -0.20 -46.49
N SER A 648 40.91 0.73 -46.99
CA SER A 648 41.10 2.07 -46.42
C SER A 648 39.82 2.91 -46.49
N ASP A 649 38.99 2.75 -47.54
CA ASP A 649 37.72 3.42 -47.70
C ASP A 649 36.69 2.89 -46.66
N VAL A 650 36.66 1.55 -46.47
CA VAL A 650 35.81 0.92 -45.46
C VAL A 650 36.18 1.40 -44.05
N GLU A 651 37.49 1.45 -43.73
CA GLU A 651 37.95 1.95 -42.43
C GLU A 651 37.63 3.43 -42.22
N ALA A 652 37.68 4.24 -43.26
CA ALA A 652 37.30 5.63 -43.25
C ALA A 652 35.78 5.79 -42.97
N LEU A 653 34.97 5.01 -43.69
CA LEU A 653 33.51 5.02 -43.53
C LEU A 653 33.08 4.62 -42.09
N VAL A 654 33.70 3.56 -41.57
CA VAL A 654 33.40 3.12 -40.19
C VAL A 654 33.81 4.18 -39.16
N ARG A 655 34.96 4.85 -39.39
CA ARG A 655 35.40 5.92 -38.49
C ARG A 655 34.53 7.16 -38.55
N ASP A 656 34.13 7.57 -39.76
CA ASP A 656 33.40 8.82 -39.97
C ASP A 656 31.89 8.68 -39.74
N MET A 657 31.34 7.47 -39.89
CA MET A 657 29.90 7.18 -39.73
C MET A 657 29.68 5.85 -38.99
N PRO A 658 30.12 5.69 -37.73
CA PRO A 658 30.10 4.40 -37.02
C PRO A 658 28.69 3.79 -36.88
N ASP A 659 27.67 4.64 -36.70
CA ASP A 659 26.26 4.18 -36.51
C ASP A 659 25.53 3.92 -37.85
N ARG A 660 26.17 4.16 -39.00
CA ARG A 660 25.58 4.06 -40.35
C ARG A 660 26.32 3.08 -41.25
N VAL A 661 27.27 2.31 -40.73
CA VAL A 661 28.07 1.34 -41.49
C VAL A 661 28.16 0.03 -40.72
N GLU A 662 27.62 -1.06 -41.32
CA GLU A 662 27.78 -2.42 -40.80
C GLU A 662 28.80 -3.17 -41.73
N VAL A 663 29.83 -3.75 -41.16
CA VAL A 663 30.88 -4.48 -41.92
C VAL A 663 30.85 -5.96 -41.53
N GLU A 664 30.62 -6.81 -42.51
CA GLU A 664 30.71 -8.26 -42.36
C GLU A 664 32.08 -8.74 -42.87
N ARG A 665 32.69 -9.70 -42.15
CA ARG A 665 34.02 -10.21 -42.47
C ARG A 665 34.06 -11.72 -42.33
N GLU A 666 34.60 -12.40 -43.34
CA GLU A 666 34.93 -13.82 -43.28
C GLU A 666 36.44 -13.97 -43.45
N ASP A 667 37.13 -14.71 -42.60
CA ASP A 667 38.59 -14.98 -42.65
C ASP A 667 39.46 -13.72 -42.88
N ARG A 668 39.12 -12.57 -42.26
CA ARG A 668 39.76 -11.26 -42.42
C ARG A 668 39.47 -10.54 -43.75
N VAL A 669 38.68 -11.10 -44.61
CA VAL A 669 38.21 -10.45 -45.83
C VAL A 669 36.88 -9.77 -45.57
N VAL A 670 36.76 -8.51 -46.00
CA VAL A 670 35.46 -7.80 -45.92
C VAL A 670 34.58 -8.38 -47.02
N THR A 671 33.52 -9.07 -46.63
CA THR A 671 32.54 -9.68 -47.55
C THR A 671 31.42 -8.72 -47.92
N HIS A 672 30.97 -7.91 -46.93
CA HIS A 672 29.95 -6.89 -47.13
C HIS A 672 30.28 -5.62 -46.38
N CYS A 673 29.96 -4.47 -46.98
CA CYS A 673 30.03 -3.16 -46.36
C CYS A 673 28.68 -2.46 -46.55
N TRP A 674 27.79 -2.69 -45.59
CA TRP A 674 26.47 -2.13 -45.64
C TRP A 674 26.50 -0.68 -45.17
N VAL A 675 26.04 0.25 -46.00
CA VAL A 675 25.96 1.67 -45.72
C VAL A 675 24.50 2.08 -45.67
N LEU A 676 24.09 2.72 -44.57
CA LEU A 676 22.73 3.24 -44.39
C LEU A 676 22.55 4.48 -45.27
N TRP A 677 21.68 4.40 -46.26
CA TRP A 677 21.31 5.52 -47.11
C TRP A 677 20.20 6.34 -46.49
N GLU A 678 20.12 7.63 -46.87
CA GLU A 678 19.20 8.59 -46.27
C GLU A 678 17.96 8.80 -47.13
N ARG A 679 16.78 8.80 -46.46
CA ARG A 679 15.53 9.18 -47.16
C ARG A 679 15.56 10.67 -47.53
N ARG A 680 15.30 10.96 -48.82
CA ARG A 680 15.08 12.32 -49.30
C ARG A 680 13.70 12.36 -49.98
N ASP A 681 12.90 13.38 -49.66
CA ASP A 681 11.57 13.48 -50.26
C ASP A 681 11.61 13.92 -51.71
N LEU A 682 12.64 14.72 -52.07
CA LEU A 682 12.87 15.16 -53.45
C LEU A 682 14.31 14.85 -53.86
N LEU A 683 14.49 13.82 -54.68
CA LEU A 683 15.81 13.47 -55.22
C LEU A 683 16.39 14.57 -56.08
N ALA A 684 15.54 15.36 -56.75
CA ALA A 684 15.96 16.49 -57.60
C ALA A 684 16.84 17.52 -56.90
N LEU A 685 16.82 17.56 -55.53
CA LEU A 685 17.65 18.46 -54.74
C LEU A 685 18.95 17.80 -54.25
N ALA A 686 19.14 16.50 -54.52
CA ALA A 686 20.30 15.76 -54.07
C ALA A 686 21.49 15.93 -55.02
N GLY A 687 22.71 16.00 -54.48
CA GLY A 687 23.92 16.02 -55.26
C GLY A 687 24.28 14.61 -55.83
N PRO A 688 25.10 14.54 -56.84
CA PRO A 688 25.34 13.28 -57.63
C PRO A 688 25.97 12.17 -56.79
N ASN A 689 26.64 12.49 -55.69
CA ASN A 689 27.31 11.51 -54.83
C ASN A 689 26.57 11.22 -53.52
N GLU A 690 25.41 11.86 -53.29
CA GLU A 690 24.64 11.65 -52.07
C GLU A 690 24.02 10.26 -52.00
N ARG A 691 24.27 9.57 -50.88
CA ARG A 691 23.68 8.25 -50.56
C ARG A 691 22.25 8.41 -50.12
N CYS A 692 21.32 8.53 -51.06
CA CYS A 692 19.92 8.84 -50.75
C CYS A 692 18.95 8.08 -51.65
N TYR A 693 17.72 7.96 -51.14
CA TYR A 693 16.59 7.39 -51.86
C TYR A 693 15.31 8.19 -51.55
N SER A 694 14.32 8.13 -52.40
CA SER A 694 12.96 8.59 -52.10
C SER A 694 12.05 7.39 -51.85
N LEU A 695 11.03 7.60 -51.00
CA LEU A 695 10.04 6.60 -50.65
C LEU A 695 8.64 7.17 -50.88
N ASP A 696 7.85 6.51 -51.73
CA ASP A 696 6.38 6.65 -51.69
C ASP A 696 5.85 5.64 -50.66
N PRO A 697 5.42 6.12 -49.48
CA PRO A 697 5.04 5.25 -48.37
C PRO A 697 3.75 4.46 -48.65
N TYR A 698 2.85 4.98 -49.51
CA TYR A 698 1.58 4.31 -49.83
C TYR A 698 1.75 3.22 -50.90
N GLU A 699 2.64 3.43 -51.88
CA GLU A 699 2.95 2.43 -52.93
C GLU A 699 4.08 1.49 -52.45
N GLY A 700 4.76 1.80 -51.33
CA GLY A 700 5.94 1.05 -50.88
C GLY A 700 7.11 1.12 -51.85
N ARG A 701 7.14 2.17 -52.71
CA ARG A 701 8.13 2.29 -53.78
C ARG A 701 9.32 3.12 -53.36
N LEU A 702 10.47 2.46 -53.30
CA LEU A 702 11.78 3.09 -53.12
C LEU A 702 12.36 3.44 -54.49
N THR A 703 12.84 4.67 -54.66
CA THR A 703 13.51 5.14 -55.87
C THR A 703 14.87 5.69 -55.52
N PHE A 704 15.92 5.23 -56.18
CA PHE A 704 17.29 5.66 -55.97
C PHE A 704 17.68 6.77 -56.95
N GLY A 705 18.83 7.40 -56.71
CA GLY A 705 19.37 8.43 -57.57
C GLY A 705 19.69 7.97 -59.01
N ASP A 706 19.79 8.93 -59.88
CA ASP A 706 20.08 8.74 -61.31
C ASP A 706 21.56 9.03 -61.66
N GLY A 707 22.39 9.40 -60.68
CA GLY A 707 23.76 9.80 -60.87
C GLY A 707 23.97 11.30 -61.10
N VAL A 708 22.87 12.01 -61.30
CA VAL A 708 22.82 13.50 -61.32
C VAL A 708 22.17 14.00 -60.02
N HIS A 709 21.07 13.33 -59.64
CA HIS A 709 20.27 13.63 -58.46
C HIS A 709 20.29 12.41 -57.52
N GLY A 710 21.35 12.32 -56.73
CA GLY A 710 21.61 11.16 -55.89
C GLY A 710 22.46 10.08 -56.56
N ARG A 711 23.18 9.34 -55.74
CA ARG A 711 24.05 8.23 -56.20
C ARG A 711 23.24 7.02 -56.68
N VAL A 712 23.71 6.40 -57.75
CA VAL A 712 23.17 5.13 -58.23
C VAL A 712 23.72 4.00 -57.35
N PRO A 713 22.89 3.05 -56.85
CA PRO A 713 23.36 1.92 -56.09
C PRO A 713 24.34 1.06 -56.94
N PRO A 714 25.44 0.50 -56.37
CA PRO A 714 26.35 -0.35 -57.08
C PRO A 714 25.67 -1.64 -57.55
N GLN A 715 26.18 -2.27 -58.59
CA GLN A 715 25.76 -3.58 -59.05
C GLN A 715 26.12 -4.65 -58.01
N GLY A 716 25.21 -5.56 -57.72
CA GLY A 716 25.42 -6.67 -56.80
C GLY A 716 24.18 -7.54 -56.66
N ASP A 717 24.37 -8.76 -56.20
CA ASP A 717 23.30 -9.67 -55.86
C ASP A 717 22.91 -9.48 -54.40
N GLU A 718 21.61 -9.40 -54.12
CA GLU A 718 21.06 -9.08 -52.78
C GLU A 718 21.72 -7.90 -52.06
N ASN A 719 22.23 -6.96 -52.81
CA ASN A 719 23.03 -5.84 -52.29
C ASN A 719 22.22 -4.64 -51.81
N LEU A 720 20.89 -4.72 -51.85
CA LEU A 720 19.98 -3.77 -51.17
C LEU A 720 19.23 -4.53 -50.09
N ARG A 721 19.38 -4.09 -48.85
CA ARG A 721 18.72 -4.65 -47.65
C ARG A 721 17.80 -3.59 -47.07
N VAL A 722 16.51 -3.91 -46.98
CA VAL A 722 15.50 -2.98 -46.45
C VAL A 722 14.86 -3.56 -45.21
N ARG A 723 15.04 -2.87 -44.12
CA ARG A 723 14.33 -3.11 -42.84
C ARG A 723 13.29 -2.02 -42.69
N TYR A 724 12.02 -2.41 -42.60
CA TYR A 724 10.96 -1.42 -42.55
C TYR A 724 9.80 -1.86 -41.66
N ALA A 725 9.00 -0.88 -41.25
CA ALA A 725 7.74 -1.12 -40.58
C ALA A 725 6.59 -0.62 -41.46
N PHE A 726 5.52 -1.34 -41.45
CA PHE A 726 4.32 -1.04 -42.17
C PHE A 726 3.08 -0.97 -41.27
N GLY A 727 2.00 -0.38 -41.74
CA GLY A 727 0.79 -0.14 -40.98
C GLY A 727 0.25 1.24 -41.28
N GLY A 728 -0.57 1.75 -40.36
CA GLY A 728 -1.25 3.04 -40.55
C GLY A 728 -2.57 2.89 -41.34
N GLY A 729 -3.23 4.01 -41.53
CA GLY A 729 -4.55 4.05 -42.14
C GLY A 729 -5.70 3.87 -41.14
N SER A 730 -6.91 4.13 -41.64
CA SER A 730 -8.15 4.07 -40.84
C SER A 730 -8.49 2.66 -40.38
N ARG A 731 -7.95 1.63 -41.01
CA ARG A 731 -8.11 0.21 -40.61
C ARG A 731 -7.62 -0.06 -39.20
N GLY A 732 -6.61 0.68 -38.73
CA GLY A 732 -6.10 0.60 -37.36
C GLY A 732 -6.98 1.24 -36.28
N ASN A 733 -8.00 2.00 -36.66
CA ASN A 733 -8.92 2.58 -35.69
C ASN A 733 -9.90 1.53 -35.18
N ARG A 734 -9.80 1.18 -33.90
CA ARG A 734 -10.60 0.12 -33.28
C ARG A 734 -11.22 0.63 -31.97
N PRO A 735 -12.38 0.12 -31.58
CA PRO A 735 -13.02 0.51 -30.31
C PRO A 735 -12.19 0.10 -29.08
N ALA A 736 -12.49 0.68 -27.95
CA ALA A 736 -11.93 0.24 -26.68
C ALA A 736 -12.33 -1.22 -26.41
N GLY A 737 -11.43 -2.00 -25.78
CA GLY A 737 -11.66 -3.41 -25.46
C GLY A 737 -11.50 -4.39 -26.62
N SER A 738 -11.09 -3.94 -27.82
CA SER A 738 -10.94 -4.82 -28.98
C SER A 738 -9.58 -5.52 -29.08
N VAL A 739 -8.51 -4.93 -28.56
CA VAL A 739 -7.16 -5.50 -28.60
C VAL A 739 -6.94 -6.32 -27.33
N THR A 740 -7.06 -7.64 -27.42
CA THR A 740 -7.03 -8.55 -26.26
C THR A 740 -6.04 -9.71 -26.40
N GLN A 741 -5.32 -9.79 -27.51
CA GLN A 741 -4.44 -10.91 -27.82
C GLN A 741 -3.01 -10.43 -28.13
N SER A 742 -2.03 -11.27 -27.81
CA SER A 742 -0.62 -11.03 -28.15
C SER A 742 -0.13 -12.03 -29.19
N VAL A 743 0.72 -11.58 -30.12
CA VAL A 743 1.34 -12.45 -31.14
C VAL A 743 2.29 -13.46 -30.49
N GLY A 744 3.07 -13.02 -29.48
CA GLY A 744 3.94 -13.87 -28.68
C GLY A 744 3.32 -14.23 -27.34
N ALA A 745 3.74 -15.36 -26.76
CA ALA A 745 3.28 -15.76 -25.43
C ALA A 745 3.74 -14.78 -24.33
N LEU A 746 2.81 -14.33 -23.51
CA LEU A 746 3.06 -13.51 -22.31
C LEU A 746 2.67 -14.31 -21.06
N PRO A 747 3.46 -15.30 -20.61
CA PRO A 747 3.04 -16.34 -19.67
C PRO A 747 2.71 -15.83 -18.26
N ARG A 748 3.13 -14.60 -17.92
CA ARG A 748 2.87 -13.98 -16.62
C ARG A 748 1.83 -12.86 -16.66
N ILE A 749 1.24 -12.61 -17.83
CA ILE A 749 0.16 -11.66 -18.04
C ILE A 749 -1.14 -12.45 -18.15
N SER A 750 -2.10 -12.17 -17.29
CA SER A 750 -3.41 -12.84 -17.25
C SER A 750 -4.40 -12.27 -18.24
N ALA A 751 -4.31 -10.95 -18.48
CA ALA A 751 -5.19 -10.26 -19.41
C ALA A 751 -4.50 -9.01 -19.98
N LEU A 752 -4.89 -8.63 -21.18
CA LEU A 752 -4.54 -7.35 -21.79
C LEU A 752 -5.76 -6.77 -22.50
N THR A 753 -5.86 -5.45 -22.54
CA THR A 753 -6.94 -4.75 -23.22
C THR A 753 -6.57 -3.30 -23.53
N ASN A 754 -7.11 -2.74 -24.61
CA ASN A 754 -7.01 -1.31 -24.84
C ASN A 754 -8.14 -0.58 -24.10
N LEU A 755 -7.76 0.28 -23.16
CA LEU A 755 -8.71 1.08 -22.36
C LEU A 755 -9.32 2.23 -23.17
N THR A 756 -8.56 2.78 -24.12
CA THR A 756 -9.02 3.82 -25.03
C THR A 756 -9.20 3.24 -26.42
N PRO A 757 -10.07 3.84 -27.26
CA PRO A 757 -10.10 3.44 -28.67
C PRO A 757 -8.72 3.61 -29.31
N MET A 758 -8.32 2.66 -30.13
CA MET A 758 -7.19 2.84 -31.04
C MET A 758 -7.66 3.83 -32.11
N SER A 759 -7.03 5.00 -32.19
CA SER A 759 -7.53 6.11 -33.01
C SER A 759 -6.40 6.93 -33.62
N GLY A 760 -6.74 7.83 -34.53
CA GLY A 760 -5.77 8.71 -35.18
C GLY A 760 -5.20 8.16 -36.48
N GLY A 761 -5.49 6.90 -36.83
CA GLY A 761 -5.10 6.32 -38.11
C GLY A 761 -5.82 7.01 -39.27
N THR A 762 -5.05 7.45 -40.29
CA THR A 762 -5.59 8.16 -41.47
C THR A 762 -5.08 7.55 -42.72
N ASP A 763 -5.99 7.41 -43.68
CA ASP A 763 -5.69 6.93 -45.04
C ASP A 763 -5.09 8.05 -45.88
N ARG A 764 -4.60 7.68 -47.08
CA ARG A 764 -4.13 8.62 -48.08
C ARG A 764 -5.20 9.67 -48.36
N LEU A 765 -4.79 10.93 -48.40
CA LEU A 765 -5.71 12.01 -48.81
C LEU A 765 -6.26 11.75 -50.21
N SER A 766 -7.59 11.82 -50.35
CA SER A 766 -8.19 11.77 -51.65
C SER A 766 -7.78 13.01 -52.49
N PRO A 767 -7.74 12.89 -53.82
CA PRO A 767 -7.39 14.05 -54.71
C PRO A 767 -8.19 15.29 -54.39
N GLU A 768 -9.47 15.12 -54.03
CA GLU A 768 -10.35 16.27 -53.65
C GLU A 768 -9.92 16.95 -52.34
N LYS A 769 -9.42 16.18 -51.37
CA LYS A 769 -8.88 16.73 -50.13
C LYS A 769 -7.50 17.36 -50.31
N VAL A 770 -6.70 16.83 -51.25
CA VAL A 770 -5.42 17.43 -51.64
C VAL A 770 -5.64 18.82 -52.21
N ASP A 771 -6.65 18.98 -53.08
CA ASP A 771 -7.04 20.29 -53.64
C ASP A 771 -7.50 21.29 -52.58
N ALA A 772 -7.97 20.84 -51.44
CA ALA A 772 -8.44 21.68 -50.35
C ALA A 772 -7.34 22.14 -49.38
N VAL A 773 -6.21 21.41 -49.31
CA VAL A 773 -5.09 21.63 -48.43
C VAL A 773 -3.90 22.31 -49.11
N GLY A 774 -3.68 22.05 -50.40
CA GLY A 774 -2.70 22.71 -51.28
C GLY A 774 -3.28 23.93 -51.95
#